data_ca025a0cc6a96f61a781ad52efafb52d
#
_entry.id   ca025a0cc6a96f61a781ad52efafb52d
#
_cell.length_a   1.000
_cell.length_b   1.000
_cell.length_c   1.000
_cell.angle_alpha   90.00
_cell.angle_beta   90.00
_cell.angle_gamma   90.00
#
_symmetry.space_group_name_H-M   'P 1'
#
loop_
_entity.id
_entity.type
_entity.pdbx_description
1 polymer ?
#
loop_
_entity_poly.entity_id
_entity_poly.type
_entity_poly.pdbx_seq_one_letter_code
_entity_poly.pdbx_strand_id
1 'polypeptide(L)'
;MPTAAQKPAVKSDPANRRRVYLIDGSGYIFRAYHALPPLTRKRDKLPVGAVVGFANMLNKLLEDHFVTGEGTHIAVIFDKGSESFRNEIYDQYKANRDETPADLAPQFAYIREATRAFNVSVVEEAGFEADDIIATYVRVAREHGDEVVIVSSDKDLMQLVGGHITMFDPMKSRPIGPDEVREKFGVGPERVIDVQSLAGDSVDNVPGVPGIGVKTAALLINEYGDLDTLLARAGEIKQNKRRESLIEFSDQARLSRELVTLREDCAVDHALDDFTFKTPDVETLLAFLDDMEFTAIAKRVRVKFGVDGETAPPPAAGPAPDQSSYVALTDTAALQQWIAHAQGRGRVAVVTHTAAGHPVRDALVGIGLAIDPGTAAWVPMRSPSDRQRDLLDGPGEDGPGLPRDALLALLKPLLEDASVLKIGHDIKRATIALARHGIALNPVDDTMILSYDVEGGLHAHDLGRSAGEYLGRTVTEMKTLLGTGKAAVTFADVALDQATAFAGEEADTALRLHAVLKPRLVHNKVVAVYETLDRPIVPVLALMERTGIKADPKTLHVMSKDFEGRLVGLEGEIHKLAGRDFNVGSPKQLGEILFEDMGLEGGKKGKGGAWGTGADVLEYLGGQGIELADKVLDWRQISKLKNTYTDKLPGEINAETGRIHTTYDIAVANTGRLSSNDPNLQNIPVRTEEGRKIRQAFVADKGCVLLSADYSQIELRLLAHMADIPQLDKAFKDGIDIHAMTASEVFGVPVEGMDPSVRRRAKAINFGIIYGISAFGLARQLKIPQGEARDYIAAYFERFPGIRGYMDQQKDLCRRDGYVTTLFGRRIHLPAITEKNPVHRAFAERQAINAPLQGAAADIIKRAMILLPGALANAKLSAKMLLQVHDELVFEVPKAEADDTRVLVKDVMEHAASAVHLTVPLVVEAGVGQNWDEAH
;
A
#
# COMPACT_ATOMS: atom_id res chain seq x y z
N MET A 1 64.60 -17.19 25.60
CA MET A 1 63.14 -17.45 25.67
C MET A 1 62.61 -17.46 24.26
N PRO A 2 62.00 -18.54 23.81
CA PRO A 2 61.63 -18.68 22.40
C PRO A 2 60.35 -17.91 22.06
N THR A 3 60.38 -17.21 20.95
CA THR A 3 59.33 -16.53 20.26
C THR A 3 58.22 -17.50 19.87
N ALA A 4 57.01 -17.22 20.27
CA ALA A 4 55.81 -17.96 19.87
C ALA A 4 55.56 -17.75 18.36
N ALA A 5 55.50 -18.83 17.62
CA ALA A 5 55.18 -18.85 16.20
C ALA A 5 53.69 -18.57 16.02
N GLN A 6 53.39 -17.54 15.25
CA GLN A 6 52.04 -17.29 14.71
C GLN A 6 51.63 -18.49 13.84
N LYS A 7 50.51 -19.14 14.21
CA LYS A 7 49.83 -20.11 13.35
C LYS A 7 49.26 -19.38 12.11
N PRO A 8 49.40 -19.94 10.92
CA PRO A 8 48.81 -19.32 9.72
C PRO A 8 47.30 -19.38 9.79
N ALA A 9 46.65 -18.27 9.42
CA ALA A 9 45.20 -18.18 9.27
C ALA A 9 44.71 -19.25 8.28
N VAL A 10 43.78 -20.07 8.73
CA VAL A 10 43.09 -21.06 7.90
C VAL A 10 42.19 -20.27 6.95
N LYS A 11 42.53 -20.27 5.66
CA LYS A 11 41.60 -19.76 4.62
C LYS A 11 40.41 -20.71 4.55
N SER A 12 39.27 -20.31 5.08
CA SER A 12 38.01 -21.01 4.91
C SER A 12 37.57 -20.99 3.45
N ASP A 13 37.08 -22.12 2.96
CA ASP A 13 36.51 -22.30 1.64
C ASP A 13 35.26 -21.38 1.52
N PRO A 14 35.13 -20.56 0.47
CA PRO A 14 33.97 -19.67 0.31
C PRO A 14 32.61 -20.36 0.38
N ALA A 15 32.54 -21.66 0.08
CA ALA A 15 31.31 -22.48 0.11
C ALA A 15 30.86 -22.89 1.53
N ASN A 16 31.65 -22.60 2.58
CA ASN A 16 31.39 -23.08 3.96
C ASN A 16 31.45 -21.95 5.01
N ARG A 17 31.18 -20.69 4.63
CA ARG A 17 31.16 -19.57 5.56
C ARG A 17 29.87 -19.58 6.37
N ARG A 18 29.98 -19.35 7.69
CA ARG A 18 28.83 -19.11 8.55
C ARG A 18 28.26 -17.71 8.26
N ARG A 19 26.96 -17.57 8.26
CA ARG A 19 26.28 -16.27 8.25
C ARG A 19 25.54 -16.10 9.57
N VAL A 20 26.09 -15.24 10.42
CA VAL A 20 25.71 -15.07 11.82
C VAL A 20 24.83 -13.83 11.96
N TYR A 21 23.63 -14.00 12.51
CA TYR A 21 22.72 -12.91 12.85
C TYR A 21 22.78 -12.61 14.34
N LEU A 22 23.24 -11.41 14.70
CA LEU A 22 23.30 -10.91 16.06
C LEU A 22 22.21 -9.84 16.24
N ILE A 23 21.20 -10.14 17.05
CA ILE A 23 20.05 -9.26 17.25
C ILE A 23 20.26 -8.46 18.52
N ASP A 24 20.22 -7.14 18.44
CA ASP A 24 20.11 -6.25 19.57
C ASP A 24 18.71 -6.38 20.19
N GLY A 25 18.66 -7.15 21.29
CA GLY A 25 17.39 -7.46 21.98
C GLY A 25 16.78 -6.24 22.64
N SER A 26 17.58 -5.33 23.15
CA SER A 26 17.11 -4.10 23.78
C SER A 26 16.42 -3.19 22.78
N GLY A 27 17.01 -2.97 21.63
CA GLY A 27 16.40 -2.22 20.53
C GLY A 27 15.09 -2.85 20.06
N TYR A 28 15.01 -4.20 19.98
CA TYR A 28 13.80 -4.92 19.63
C TYR A 28 12.69 -4.79 20.68
N ILE A 29 13.02 -4.80 21.98
CA ILE A 29 12.04 -4.66 23.08
C ILE A 29 11.36 -3.29 23.03
N PHE A 30 12.15 -2.22 23.04
CA PHE A 30 11.59 -0.86 23.05
C PHE A 30 10.78 -0.58 21.79
N ARG A 31 11.23 -1.08 20.66
CA ARG A 31 10.48 -0.99 19.42
C ARG A 31 9.13 -1.70 19.51
N ALA A 32 9.11 -2.95 19.98
CA ALA A 32 7.87 -3.72 20.14
C ALA A 32 6.90 -3.02 21.10
N TYR A 33 7.41 -2.44 22.16
CA TYR A 33 6.62 -1.71 23.15
C TYR A 33 5.95 -0.47 22.55
N HIS A 34 6.68 0.35 21.78
CA HIS A 34 6.13 1.57 21.21
C HIS A 34 5.30 1.36 19.94
N ALA A 35 5.44 0.22 19.26
CA ALA A 35 4.72 -0.07 18.01
C ALA A 35 3.28 -0.52 18.24
N LEU A 36 2.96 -1.08 19.41
CA LEU A 36 1.66 -1.66 19.71
C LEU A 36 0.94 -0.88 20.82
N PRO A 37 -0.39 -0.82 20.79
CA PRO A 37 -1.14 -0.29 21.92
C PRO A 37 -0.93 -1.20 23.17
N PRO A 38 -1.17 -0.70 24.39
CA PRO A 38 -1.10 -1.53 25.60
C PRO A 38 -2.01 -2.75 25.48
N LEU A 39 -1.38 -3.92 25.41
CA LEU A 39 -2.08 -5.23 25.36
C LEU A 39 -1.85 -5.96 26.67
N THR A 40 -2.89 -6.62 27.17
CA THR A 40 -2.83 -7.42 28.40
C THR A 40 -3.37 -8.83 28.16
N ARG A 41 -2.75 -9.82 28.80
CA ARG A 41 -3.25 -11.19 28.86
C ARG A 41 -4.58 -11.23 29.63
N LYS A 42 -5.57 -11.97 29.11
CA LYS A 42 -6.96 -11.89 29.65
C LYS A 42 -7.09 -12.44 31.07
N ARG A 43 -6.39 -13.57 31.34
CA ARG A 43 -6.56 -14.32 32.59
C ARG A 43 -6.09 -13.57 33.82
N ASP A 44 -5.04 -12.74 33.73
CA ASP A 44 -4.39 -12.12 34.87
C ASP A 44 -4.01 -10.64 34.64
N LYS A 45 -4.40 -10.07 33.50
CA LYS A 45 -4.12 -8.68 33.12
C LYS A 45 -2.62 -8.34 32.96
N LEU A 46 -1.76 -9.36 32.84
CA LEU A 46 -0.34 -9.16 32.59
C LEU A 46 -0.15 -8.35 31.31
N PRO A 47 0.65 -7.26 31.33
CA PRO A 47 1.04 -6.56 30.10
C PRO A 47 1.84 -7.49 29.17
N VAL A 48 1.46 -7.59 27.88
CA VAL A 48 2.10 -8.48 26.91
C VAL A 48 2.32 -7.82 25.55
N GLY A 49 2.12 -6.50 25.44
CA GLY A 49 2.28 -5.77 24.17
C GLY A 49 3.67 -5.88 23.57
N ALA A 50 4.71 -5.70 24.40
CA ALA A 50 6.10 -5.85 23.95
C ALA A 50 6.44 -7.31 23.61
N VAL A 51 5.90 -8.29 24.37
CA VAL A 51 6.16 -9.73 24.12
C VAL A 51 5.59 -10.14 22.76
N VAL A 52 4.33 -9.79 22.46
CA VAL A 52 3.72 -10.15 21.17
C VAL A 52 4.38 -9.43 19.99
N GLY A 53 4.76 -8.17 20.19
CA GLY A 53 5.49 -7.41 19.17
C GLY A 53 6.85 -8.03 18.85
N PHE A 54 7.60 -8.35 19.89
CA PHE A 54 8.90 -9.03 19.80
C PHE A 54 8.76 -10.40 19.12
N ALA A 55 7.81 -11.24 19.56
CA ALA A 55 7.57 -12.55 18.97
C ALA A 55 7.21 -12.48 17.47
N ASN A 56 6.40 -11.49 17.07
CA ASN A 56 6.10 -11.27 15.64
C ASN A 56 7.33 -10.86 14.84
N MET A 57 8.16 -9.96 15.39
CA MET A 57 9.39 -9.49 14.71
C MET A 57 10.41 -10.61 14.59
N LEU A 58 10.60 -11.40 15.64
CA LEU A 58 11.52 -12.56 15.61
C LEU A 58 11.02 -13.63 14.64
N ASN A 59 9.74 -14.00 14.70
CA ASN A 59 9.15 -14.96 13.76
C ASN A 59 9.35 -14.52 12.30
N LYS A 60 9.12 -13.24 12.01
CA LYS A 60 9.34 -12.70 10.67
C LYS A 60 10.81 -12.80 10.24
N LEU A 61 11.74 -12.42 11.10
CA LEU A 61 13.18 -12.53 10.81
C LEU A 61 13.61 -13.97 10.51
N LEU A 62 13.07 -14.93 11.29
CA LEU A 62 13.33 -16.36 11.07
C LEU A 62 12.74 -16.83 9.74
N GLU A 63 11.56 -16.37 9.37
CA GLU A 63 10.93 -16.68 8.09
C GLU A 63 11.71 -16.09 6.92
N ASP A 64 12.12 -14.84 7.02
CA ASP A 64 12.77 -14.11 5.93
C ASP A 64 14.19 -14.64 5.62
N HIS A 65 14.97 -15.06 6.66
CA HIS A 65 16.40 -15.34 6.48
C HIS A 65 16.85 -16.77 6.83
N PHE A 66 16.08 -17.51 7.64
CA PHE A 66 16.50 -18.83 8.11
C PHE A 66 15.74 -19.99 7.47
N VAL A 67 14.47 -19.80 7.17
CA VAL A 67 13.68 -20.78 6.40
C VAL A 67 14.16 -20.84 4.95
N THR A 68 14.67 -19.71 4.43
CA THR A 68 15.31 -19.63 3.10
C THR A 68 16.72 -20.22 3.03
N GLY A 69 17.33 -20.53 4.19
CA GLY A 69 18.71 -21.06 4.27
C GLY A 69 19.79 -20.01 4.16
N GLU A 70 19.46 -18.72 4.19
CA GLU A 70 20.42 -17.61 4.12
C GLU A 70 21.22 -17.48 5.41
N GLY A 71 20.57 -17.52 6.58
CA GLY A 71 21.19 -17.47 7.89
C GLY A 71 21.52 -18.87 8.42
N THR A 72 22.70 -19.03 9.03
CA THR A 72 23.13 -20.29 9.62
C THR A 72 23.19 -20.27 11.14
N HIS A 73 23.45 -19.10 11.74
CA HIS A 73 23.60 -18.89 13.17
C HIS A 73 22.84 -17.66 13.62
N ILE A 74 22.20 -17.72 14.81
CA ILE A 74 21.39 -16.62 15.34
C ILE A 74 21.43 -16.56 16.86
N ALA A 75 21.60 -15.35 17.40
CA ALA A 75 21.47 -15.08 18.82
C ALA A 75 20.75 -13.73 19.04
N VAL A 76 20.00 -13.63 20.15
CA VAL A 76 19.47 -12.36 20.64
C VAL A 76 20.26 -12.00 21.90
N ILE A 77 20.84 -10.80 21.86
CA ILE A 77 21.70 -10.27 22.92
C ILE A 77 20.90 -9.24 23.73
N PHE A 78 20.85 -9.40 25.03
CA PHE A 78 20.13 -8.53 25.95
C PHE A 78 21.05 -7.87 26.96
N ASP A 79 20.67 -6.68 27.40
CA ASP A 79 21.27 -6.09 28.61
C ASP A 79 20.82 -6.88 29.85
N LYS A 80 21.77 -7.25 30.69
CA LYS A 80 21.50 -7.98 31.94
C LYS A 80 21.10 -7.05 33.11
N GLY A 81 21.51 -5.80 33.04
CA GLY A 81 21.25 -4.80 34.07
C GLY A 81 21.32 -3.38 33.53
N SER A 82 21.15 -2.40 34.38
CA SER A 82 21.21 -0.97 34.06
C SER A 82 22.60 -0.37 34.19
N GLU A 83 23.54 -1.04 34.85
CA GLU A 83 24.90 -0.58 35.10
C GLU A 83 25.91 -1.37 34.26
N SER A 84 26.87 -0.65 33.68
CA SER A 84 27.99 -1.19 32.92
C SER A 84 29.31 -0.57 33.40
N PHE A 85 30.43 -1.10 32.95
CA PHE A 85 31.74 -0.54 33.24
C PHE A 85 31.86 0.96 32.89
N ARG A 86 30.99 1.50 32.01
CA ARG A 86 30.98 2.90 31.64
C ARG A 86 30.52 3.80 32.80
N ASN A 87 29.71 3.27 33.73
CA ASN A 87 29.30 4.02 34.93
C ASN A 87 30.45 4.15 35.94
N GLU A 88 31.43 3.21 35.92
CA GLU A 88 32.68 3.34 36.69
C GLU A 88 33.62 4.41 36.11
N ILE A 89 33.58 4.63 34.77
CA ILE A 89 34.38 5.66 34.09
C ILE A 89 33.74 7.04 34.25
N TYR A 90 32.39 7.11 34.12
CA TYR A 90 31.64 8.34 34.18
C TYR A 90 30.28 8.11 34.85
N ASP A 91 30.11 8.63 36.06
CA ASP A 91 28.94 8.43 36.90
C ASP A 91 27.63 9.02 36.34
N GLN A 92 27.75 9.97 35.39
CA GLN A 92 26.62 10.58 34.71
C GLN A 92 26.22 9.83 33.43
N TYR A 93 26.89 8.74 33.06
CA TYR A 93 26.56 7.95 31.87
C TYR A 93 25.14 7.38 31.99
N LYS A 94 24.29 7.67 31.01
CA LYS A 94 22.85 7.29 30.96
C LYS A 94 22.02 7.80 32.15
N ALA A 95 22.51 8.73 32.98
CA ALA A 95 21.78 9.27 34.13
C ALA A 95 20.52 10.09 33.76
N ASN A 96 20.41 10.50 32.48
CA ASN A 96 19.27 11.23 31.94
C ASN A 96 18.18 10.34 31.34
N ARG A 97 18.34 9.00 31.37
CA ARG A 97 17.31 8.08 30.90
C ARG A 97 16.15 7.99 31.86
N ASP A 98 14.93 8.00 31.33
CA ASP A 98 13.72 7.75 32.10
C ASP A 98 13.71 6.34 32.68
N GLU A 99 13.06 6.18 33.84
CA GLU A 99 12.82 4.84 34.39
C GLU A 99 12.03 3.95 33.44
N THR A 100 12.35 2.65 33.41
CA THR A 100 11.62 1.68 32.59
C THR A 100 10.12 1.73 32.95
N PRO A 101 9.22 1.87 31.96
CA PRO A 101 7.79 1.89 32.21
C PRO A 101 7.33 0.69 33.05
N ALA A 102 6.49 0.94 34.06
CA ALA A 102 6.06 -0.07 35.01
C ALA A 102 5.32 -1.26 34.35
N ASP A 103 4.71 -1.05 33.20
CA ASP A 103 4.04 -2.09 32.41
C ASP A 103 5.00 -2.81 31.43
N LEU A 104 6.20 -2.27 31.18
CA LEU A 104 7.22 -2.94 30.34
C LEU A 104 8.11 -3.87 31.18
N ALA A 105 8.51 -3.47 32.40
CA ALA A 105 9.43 -4.22 33.22
C ALA A 105 9.06 -5.72 33.41
N PRO A 106 7.80 -6.11 33.69
CA PRO A 106 7.42 -7.51 33.83
C PRO A 106 7.49 -8.29 32.51
N GLN A 107 7.58 -7.64 31.36
CA GLN A 107 7.60 -8.30 30.06
C GLN A 107 8.99 -8.81 29.65
N PHE A 108 10.05 -8.30 30.26
CA PHE A 108 11.44 -8.72 29.92
C PHE A 108 11.69 -10.21 30.11
N ALA A 109 11.17 -10.82 31.15
CA ALA A 109 11.31 -12.25 31.38
C ALA A 109 10.62 -13.07 30.28
N TYR A 110 9.39 -12.69 29.92
CA TYR A 110 8.61 -13.36 28.88
C TYR A 110 9.19 -13.18 27.48
N ILE A 111 9.89 -12.08 27.19
CA ILE A 111 10.59 -11.88 25.94
C ILE A 111 11.76 -12.85 25.80
N ARG A 112 12.50 -13.09 26.88
CA ARG A 112 13.55 -14.12 26.91
C ARG A 112 12.97 -15.53 26.75
N GLU A 113 11.82 -15.81 27.38
CA GLU A 113 11.09 -17.07 27.17
C GLU A 113 10.61 -17.22 25.72
N ALA A 114 10.07 -16.16 25.11
CA ALA A 114 9.72 -16.15 23.71
C ALA A 114 10.91 -16.52 22.84
N THR A 115 12.07 -15.89 23.06
CA THR A 115 13.29 -16.17 22.32
C THR A 115 13.66 -17.66 22.39
N ARG A 116 13.64 -18.24 23.60
CA ARG A 116 13.91 -19.67 23.79
C ARG A 116 12.84 -20.56 23.16
N ALA A 117 11.56 -20.17 23.22
CA ALA A 117 10.47 -20.92 22.58
C ALA A 117 10.64 -20.98 21.05
N PHE A 118 11.19 -19.94 20.44
CA PHE A 118 11.60 -19.93 19.03
C PHE A 118 12.89 -20.69 18.74
N ASN A 119 13.48 -21.35 19.76
CA ASN A 119 14.75 -22.09 19.70
C ASN A 119 15.95 -21.23 19.27
N VAL A 120 15.95 -19.96 19.70
CA VAL A 120 17.00 -18.97 19.44
C VAL A 120 17.81 -18.76 20.74
N SER A 121 19.13 -18.66 20.61
CA SER A 121 20.05 -18.45 21.72
C SER A 121 19.82 -17.06 22.36
N VAL A 122 19.76 -17.04 23.69
CA VAL A 122 19.68 -15.83 24.52
C VAL A 122 21.04 -15.60 25.16
N VAL A 123 21.62 -14.42 24.93
CA VAL A 123 22.92 -14.03 25.50
C VAL A 123 22.76 -12.77 26.33
N GLU A 124 23.32 -12.76 27.53
CA GLU A 124 23.36 -11.59 28.42
C GLU A 124 24.51 -11.75 29.43
N GLU A 125 25.33 -10.72 29.59
CA GLU A 125 26.47 -10.74 30.49
C GLU A 125 26.41 -9.57 31.47
N ALA A 126 26.79 -9.83 32.75
CA ALA A 126 26.80 -8.78 33.78
C ALA A 126 27.94 -7.81 33.58
N GLY A 127 27.70 -6.51 33.74
CA GLY A 127 28.69 -5.46 33.64
C GLY A 127 29.00 -4.98 32.23
N PHE A 128 28.39 -5.59 31.19
CA PHE A 128 28.52 -5.20 29.78
C PHE A 128 27.14 -4.90 29.20
N GLU A 129 27.12 -4.01 28.22
CA GLU A 129 25.94 -3.72 27.43
C GLU A 129 25.81 -4.69 26.26
N ALA A 130 24.60 -4.87 25.72
CA ALA A 130 24.36 -5.73 24.57
C ALA A 130 25.30 -5.40 23.40
N ASP A 131 25.58 -4.12 23.18
CA ASP A 131 26.45 -3.65 22.09
C ASP A 131 27.90 -4.13 22.23
N ASP A 132 28.45 -4.20 23.47
CA ASP A 132 29.79 -4.71 23.74
C ASP A 132 29.87 -6.23 23.49
N ILE A 133 28.82 -6.95 23.86
CA ILE A 133 28.68 -8.39 23.62
C ILE A 133 28.62 -8.66 22.11
N ILE A 134 27.80 -7.87 21.37
CA ILE A 134 27.72 -7.92 19.90
C ILE A 134 29.10 -7.66 19.30
N ALA A 135 29.81 -6.60 19.74
CA ALA A 135 31.13 -6.26 19.23
C ALA A 135 32.14 -7.40 19.47
N THR A 136 32.05 -8.06 20.63
CA THR A 136 32.88 -9.23 20.95
C THR A 136 32.65 -10.39 19.97
N TYR A 137 31.38 -10.73 19.69
CA TYR A 137 31.07 -11.78 18.71
C TYR A 137 31.41 -11.38 17.28
N VAL A 138 31.27 -10.11 16.91
CA VAL A 138 31.75 -9.59 15.62
C VAL A 138 33.25 -9.79 15.46
N ARG A 139 34.08 -9.50 16.51
CA ARG A 139 35.50 -9.75 16.48
C ARG A 139 35.81 -11.24 16.28
N VAL A 140 35.16 -12.12 17.07
CA VAL A 140 35.33 -13.56 16.94
C VAL A 140 34.95 -14.08 15.56
N ALA A 141 33.82 -13.63 15.01
CA ALA A 141 33.41 -14.01 13.67
C ALA A 141 34.39 -13.50 12.58
N ARG A 142 34.87 -12.26 12.74
CA ARG A 142 35.91 -11.68 11.85
C ARG A 142 37.19 -12.50 11.83
N GLU A 143 37.66 -12.99 13.00
CA GLU A 143 38.84 -13.87 13.11
C GLU A 143 38.63 -15.21 12.40
N HIS A 144 37.39 -15.72 12.35
CA HIS A 144 37.04 -16.95 11.63
C HIS A 144 36.79 -16.73 10.12
N GLY A 145 36.59 -15.48 9.69
CA GLY A 145 36.23 -15.14 8.31
C GLY A 145 34.76 -15.34 7.98
N ASP A 146 33.88 -15.34 8.99
CA ASP A 146 32.43 -15.47 8.88
C ASP A 146 31.78 -14.17 8.43
N GLU A 147 30.57 -14.26 7.91
CA GLU A 147 29.71 -13.11 7.63
C GLU A 147 28.86 -12.81 8.85
N VAL A 148 28.70 -11.50 9.20
CA VAL A 148 27.84 -11.09 10.30
C VAL A 148 26.82 -10.05 9.84
N VAL A 149 25.58 -10.26 10.23
CA VAL A 149 24.47 -9.31 10.10
C VAL A 149 24.06 -8.87 11.49
N ILE A 150 24.35 -7.63 11.86
CA ILE A 150 23.90 -7.04 13.12
C ILE A 150 22.50 -6.48 12.89
N VAL A 151 21.51 -7.03 13.59
CA VAL A 151 20.12 -6.59 13.45
C VAL A 151 19.81 -5.53 14.51
N SER A 152 20.06 -4.28 14.18
CA SER A 152 19.83 -3.11 15.02
C SER A 152 19.74 -1.84 14.17
N SER A 153 19.08 -0.81 14.71
CA SER A 153 19.09 0.56 14.19
C SER A 153 20.01 1.49 14.99
N ASP A 154 20.70 0.95 15.99
CA ASP A 154 21.59 1.74 16.83
C ASP A 154 22.79 2.24 16.04
N LYS A 155 23.07 3.54 16.23
CA LYS A 155 24.17 4.22 15.52
C LYS A 155 25.54 3.82 16.05
N ASP A 156 25.61 3.37 17.31
CA ASP A 156 26.86 3.08 17.97
C ASP A 156 27.48 1.78 17.43
N LEU A 157 26.64 0.83 17.02
CA LEU A 157 27.05 -0.38 16.31
C LEU A 157 27.60 -0.13 14.89
N MET A 158 27.39 1.06 14.33
CA MET A 158 27.91 1.40 12.99
C MET A 158 29.44 1.44 12.92
N GLN A 159 30.13 1.58 14.05
CA GLN A 159 31.60 1.47 14.14
C GLN A 159 32.10 0.07 13.77
N LEU A 160 31.27 -0.97 13.79
CA LEU A 160 31.61 -2.36 13.50
C LEU A 160 31.46 -2.73 12.02
N VAL A 161 30.79 -1.90 11.21
CA VAL A 161 30.48 -2.17 9.81
C VAL A 161 31.73 -2.18 8.95
N GLY A 162 31.82 -3.14 8.05
CA GLY A 162 32.91 -3.24 7.07
C GLY A 162 33.45 -4.66 6.88
N GLY A 163 34.10 -4.92 5.75
CA GLY A 163 34.52 -6.28 5.37
C GLY A 163 33.31 -7.18 5.13
N HIS A 164 33.15 -8.21 5.96
CA HIS A 164 32.03 -9.15 5.92
C HIS A 164 30.96 -8.84 7.01
N ILE A 165 31.02 -7.65 7.62
CA ILE A 165 30.12 -7.22 8.68
C ILE A 165 29.17 -6.15 8.11
N THR A 166 27.89 -6.41 8.17
CA THR A 166 26.83 -5.48 7.77
C THR A 166 25.83 -5.32 8.91
N MET A 167 25.07 -4.23 8.90
CA MET A 167 23.90 -4.09 9.77
C MET A 167 22.62 -4.20 8.94
N PHE A 168 21.55 -4.57 9.60
CA PHE A 168 20.20 -4.55 9.05
C PHE A 168 19.30 -3.69 9.94
N ASP A 169 18.76 -2.61 9.38
CA ASP A 169 17.79 -1.77 10.08
C ASP A 169 16.39 -2.41 9.97
N PRO A 170 15.89 -3.03 11.04
CA PRO A 170 14.60 -3.68 10.99
C PRO A 170 13.43 -2.69 10.90
N MET A 171 13.66 -1.39 11.17
CA MET A 171 12.67 -0.33 11.03
C MET A 171 12.37 0.00 9.58
N LYS A 172 13.40 0.06 8.78
CA LYS A 172 13.35 0.46 7.37
C LYS A 172 13.46 -0.74 6.43
N SER A 173 13.63 -1.94 6.99
CA SER A 173 13.86 -3.19 6.26
C SER A 173 14.95 -3.03 5.20
N ARG A 174 16.09 -2.43 5.59
CA ARG A 174 17.20 -2.17 4.67
C ARG A 174 18.56 -2.52 5.30
N PRO A 175 19.53 -2.97 4.51
CA PRO A 175 20.90 -3.14 4.97
C PRO A 175 21.54 -1.76 5.24
N ILE A 176 22.54 -1.77 6.11
CA ILE A 176 23.41 -0.63 6.40
C ILE A 176 24.84 -1.12 6.17
N GLY A 177 25.44 -0.64 5.11
CA GLY A 177 26.83 -0.84 4.77
C GLY A 177 27.70 0.41 5.02
N PRO A 178 28.96 0.40 4.57
CA PRO A 178 29.88 1.55 4.74
C PRO A 178 29.39 2.86 4.11
N ASP A 179 28.59 2.78 3.06
CA ASP A 179 28.07 3.96 2.37
C ASP A 179 26.97 4.63 3.17
N GLU A 180 26.07 3.86 3.78
CA GLU A 180 25.04 4.37 4.68
C GLU A 180 25.64 4.98 5.96
N VAL A 181 26.73 4.42 6.45
CA VAL A 181 27.51 5.00 7.57
C VAL A 181 28.11 6.34 7.15
N ARG A 182 28.68 6.47 5.95
CA ARG A 182 29.18 7.74 5.41
C ARG A 182 28.07 8.77 5.25
N GLU A 183 26.90 8.35 4.77
CA GLU A 183 25.75 9.24 4.66
C GLU A 183 25.34 9.81 6.03
N LYS A 184 25.34 8.97 7.07
CA LYS A 184 24.89 9.35 8.42
C LYS A 184 25.93 10.16 9.18
N PHE A 185 27.19 9.75 9.17
CA PHE A 185 28.25 10.34 9.98
C PHE A 185 29.18 11.29 9.21
N GLY A 186 29.18 11.27 7.88
CA GLY A 186 30.09 12.04 7.03
C GLY A 186 31.53 11.47 6.98
N VAL A 187 31.74 10.27 7.56
CA VAL A 187 33.01 9.53 7.60
C VAL A 187 32.74 8.03 7.41
N GLY A 188 33.78 7.25 7.10
CA GLY A 188 33.68 5.80 7.07
C GLY A 188 33.52 5.18 8.48
N PRO A 189 33.11 3.89 8.56
CA PRO A 189 32.95 3.19 9.84
C PRO A 189 34.16 3.28 10.78
N GLU A 190 35.36 3.25 10.25
CA GLU A 190 36.64 3.35 10.96
C GLU A 190 36.86 4.68 11.68
N ARG A 191 36.05 5.70 11.40
CA ARG A 191 36.12 7.04 11.99
C ARG A 191 34.86 7.45 12.77
N VAL A 192 33.90 6.56 12.91
CA VAL A 192 32.67 6.82 13.67
C VAL A 192 32.96 7.16 15.11
N ILE A 193 33.87 6.42 15.76
CA ILE A 193 34.32 6.67 17.14
C ILE A 193 34.85 8.11 17.28
N ASP A 194 35.71 8.56 16.38
CA ASP A 194 36.32 9.90 16.43
C ASP A 194 35.26 11.01 16.30
N VAL A 195 34.30 10.80 15.42
CA VAL A 195 33.17 11.75 15.22
C VAL A 195 32.27 11.80 16.45
N GLN A 196 31.92 10.64 17.02
CA GLN A 196 31.07 10.57 18.22
C GLN A 196 31.79 11.13 19.45
N SER A 197 33.10 10.94 19.58
CA SER A 197 33.90 11.49 20.66
C SER A 197 33.86 13.01 20.70
N LEU A 198 33.82 13.65 19.54
CA LEU A 198 33.70 15.11 19.42
C LEU A 198 32.26 15.59 19.57
N ALA A 199 31.31 14.90 18.96
CA ALA A 199 29.91 15.32 18.94
C ALA A 199 29.17 15.03 20.25
N GLY A 200 29.63 14.02 20.99
CA GLY A 200 28.93 13.47 22.14
C GLY A 200 27.64 12.73 21.76
N ASP A 201 26.96 12.24 22.78
CA ASP A 201 25.63 11.67 22.65
C ASP A 201 24.69 12.12 23.77
N SER A 202 23.67 12.87 23.40
CA SER A 202 22.69 13.37 24.37
C SER A 202 21.74 12.28 24.88
N VAL A 203 21.62 11.14 24.20
CA VAL A 203 20.77 10.01 24.61
C VAL A 203 21.45 9.25 25.75
N ASP A 204 22.75 9.00 25.60
CA ASP A 204 23.55 8.27 26.59
C ASP A 204 24.36 9.18 27.51
N ASN A 205 24.08 10.47 27.43
CA ASN A 205 24.75 11.49 28.22
C ASN A 205 26.29 11.50 28.08
N VAL A 206 26.75 11.22 26.83
CA VAL A 206 28.17 11.35 26.49
C VAL A 206 28.45 12.82 26.16
N PRO A 207 29.40 13.48 26.88
CA PRO A 207 29.48 14.94 26.88
C PRO A 207 29.96 15.57 25.56
N GLY A 208 30.86 14.93 24.80
CA GLY A 208 31.44 15.50 23.59
C GLY A 208 32.18 16.81 23.81
N VAL A 209 32.38 17.59 22.75
CA VAL A 209 32.98 18.96 22.82
C VAL A 209 31.89 19.99 22.60
N PRO A 210 31.66 20.94 23.53
CA PRO A 210 30.62 21.95 23.40
C PRO A 210 30.68 22.74 22.08
N GLY A 211 29.55 22.75 21.35
CA GLY A 211 29.44 23.46 20.07
C GLY A 211 29.93 22.66 18.85
N ILE A 212 30.32 21.40 19.00
CA ILE A 212 30.71 20.53 17.91
C ILE A 212 29.68 19.42 17.77
N GLY A 213 28.81 19.49 16.75
CA GLY A 213 27.91 18.41 16.39
C GLY A 213 28.46 17.55 15.27
N VAL A 214 27.78 16.43 14.94
CA VAL A 214 28.23 15.40 14.00
C VAL A 214 28.79 15.95 12.68
N LYS A 215 28.12 16.90 12.04
CA LYS A 215 28.59 17.49 10.77
C LYS A 215 29.91 18.23 10.92
N THR A 216 30.10 18.94 12.03
CA THR A 216 31.34 19.69 12.29
C THR A 216 32.46 18.73 12.69
N ALA A 217 32.14 17.71 13.49
CA ALA A 217 33.08 16.65 13.85
C ALA A 217 33.60 15.91 12.61
N ALA A 218 32.69 15.52 11.70
CA ALA A 218 33.07 14.88 10.46
C ALA A 218 33.99 15.73 9.58
N LEU A 219 33.72 17.03 9.44
CA LEU A 219 34.60 17.95 8.70
C LEU A 219 36.00 17.99 9.30
N LEU A 220 36.09 18.07 10.63
CA LEU A 220 37.37 18.10 11.35
C LEU A 220 38.14 16.78 11.22
N ILE A 221 37.48 15.65 11.38
CA ILE A 221 38.11 14.32 11.25
C ILE A 221 38.56 14.07 9.81
N ASN A 222 37.79 14.46 8.81
CA ASN A 222 38.21 14.36 7.42
C ASN A 222 39.42 15.26 7.10
N GLU A 223 39.58 16.42 7.75
CA GLU A 223 40.71 17.33 7.55
C GLU A 223 41.96 16.91 8.30
N TYR A 224 41.82 16.44 9.55
CA TYR A 224 42.95 16.15 10.45
C TYR A 224 43.26 14.63 10.59
N GLY A 225 42.36 13.76 10.14
CA GLY A 225 42.57 12.32 10.10
C GLY A 225 41.92 11.56 11.27
N ASP A 226 42.25 11.88 12.52
CA ASP A 226 41.72 11.26 13.72
C ASP A 226 41.64 12.23 14.89
N LEU A 227 41.00 11.82 15.99
CA LEU A 227 40.82 12.63 17.18
C LEU A 227 42.12 13.12 17.81
N ASP A 228 43.15 12.22 17.95
CA ASP A 228 44.39 12.57 18.61
C ASP A 228 45.21 13.58 17.77
N THR A 229 45.24 13.38 16.46
CA THR A 229 45.88 14.31 15.52
C THR A 229 45.18 15.65 15.52
N LEU A 230 43.83 15.67 15.53
CA LEU A 230 43.03 16.90 15.63
C LEU A 230 43.32 17.66 16.92
N LEU A 231 43.28 16.98 18.08
CA LEU A 231 43.52 17.62 19.38
C LEU A 231 44.93 18.16 19.48
N ALA A 232 45.95 17.45 18.99
CA ALA A 232 47.32 17.91 18.96
C ALA A 232 47.52 19.15 18.07
N ARG A 233 46.72 19.27 17.01
CA ARG A 233 46.76 20.37 16.03
C ARG A 233 45.63 21.37 16.19
N ALA A 234 44.90 21.35 17.30
CA ALA A 234 43.74 22.23 17.55
C ALA A 234 44.09 23.73 17.42
N GLY A 235 45.34 24.10 17.75
CA GLY A 235 45.85 25.46 17.58
C GLY A 235 45.85 26.01 16.15
N GLU A 236 45.82 25.14 15.13
CA GLU A 236 45.80 25.51 13.71
C GLU A 236 44.41 25.90 13.19
N ILE A 237 43.35 25.66 13.96
CA ILE A 237 41.98 25.88 13.54
C ILE A 237 41.70 27.35 13.46
N LYS A 238 41.27 27.84 12.29
CA LYS A 238 41.04 29.25 11.98
C LYS A 238 39.90 29.89 12.76
N GLN A 239 38.89 29.07 13.14
CA GLN A 239 37.71 29.58 13.87
C GLN A 239 37.99 29.60 15.36
N ASN A 240 38.12 30.81 15.93
CA ASN A 240 38.53 31.01 17.32
C ASN A 240 37.73 30.22 18.34
N LYS A 241 36.39 30.32 18.31
CA LYS A 241 35.52 29.63 19.26
C LYS A 241 35.68 28.10 19.20
N ARG A 242 35.82 27.52 18.00
CA ARG A 242 36.02 26.09 17.82
C ARG A 242 37.40 25.65 18.30
N ARG A 243 38.43 26.43 18.01
CA ARG A 243 39.80 26.18 18.51
C ARG A 243 39.84 26.18 20.03
N GLU A 244 39.25 27.19 20.66
CA GLU A 244 39.19 27.34 22.12
C GLU A 244 38.44 26.17 22.75
N SER A 245 37.25 25.80 22.24
CA SER A 245 36.51 24.63 22.71
C SER A 245 37.29 23.33 22.62
N LEU A 246 37.99 23.05 21.51
CA LEU A 246 38.79 21.84 21.35
C LEU A 246 39.98 21.77 22.30
N ILE A 247 40.62 22.92 22.58
CA ILE A 247 41.73 22.98 23.52
C ILE A 247 41.22 22.81 24.95
N GLU A 248 40.19 23.56 25.34
CA GLU A 248 39.60 23.55 26.69
C GLU A 248 38.98 22.19 27.05
N PHE A 249 38.25 21.55 26.11
CA PHE A 249 37.51 20.28 26.34
C PHE A 249 38.23 19.05 25.76
N SER A 250 39.55 19.14 25.56
CA SER A 250 40.32 18.01 24.99
C SER A 250 40.23 16.71 25.82
N ASP A 251 40.28 16.83 27.16
CA ASP A 251 40.13 15.67 28.04
C ASP A 251 38.73 15.11 28.05
N GLN A 252 37.73 15.97 27.92
CA GLN A 252 36.32 15.54 27.76
C GLN A 252 36.09 14.78 26.44
N ALA A 253 36.76 15.20 25.35
CA ALA A 253 36.73 14.43 24.09
C ALA A 253 37.37 13.04 24.22
N ARG A 254 38.44 12.91 24.99
CA ARG A 254 39.09 11.60 25.29
C ARG A 254 38.18 10.75 26.14
N LEU A 255 37.59 11.30 27.21
CA LEU A 255 36.55 10.62 27.99
C LEU A 255 35.42 10.12 27.13
N SER A 256 34.89 10.98 26.26
CA SER A 256 33.81 10.61 25.33
C SER A 256 34.23 9.45 24.41
N ARG A 257 35.52 9.41 23.94
CA ARG A 257 36.03 8.30 23.16
C ARG A 257 36.01 6.97 23.95
N GLU A 258 36.38 6.98 25.22
CA GLU A 258 36.31 5.79 26.07
C GLU A 258 34.88 5.29 26.23
N LEU A 259 33.92 6.21 26.38
CA LEU A 259 32.48 5.88 26.54
C LEU A 259 31.82 5.35 25.25
N VAL A 260 32.18 5.89 24.06
CA VAL A 260 31.56 5.46 22.79
C VAL A 260 32.25 4.26 22.14
N THR A 261 33.47 3.93 22.57
CA THR A 261 34.20 2.77 22.05
C THR A 261 33.58 1.48 22.61
N LEU A 262 33.15 0.60 21.73
CA LEU A 262 32.62 -0.72 22.13
C LEU A 262 33.75 -1.65 22.54
N ARG A 263 33.55 -2.46 23.59
CA ARG A 263 34.47 -3.51 24.00
C ARG A 263 34.28 -4.74 23.12
N GLU A 264 35.38 -5.24 22.61
CA GLU A 264 35.43 -6.44 21.77
C GLU A 264 36.03 -7.68 22.49
N ASP A 265 36.27 -7.56 23.81
CA ASP A 265 36.97 -8.58 24.61
C ASP A 265 36.20 -9.02 25.87
N CYS A 266 34.87 -8.87 25.83
CA CYS A 266 34.00 -9.31 26.90
C CYS A 266 34.13 -10.81 27.16
N ALA A 267 34.11 -11.22 28.43
CA ALA A 267 33.99 -12.63 28.78
C ALA A 267 32.55 -13.08 28.44
N VAL A 268 32.45 -14.00 27.51
CA VAL A 268 31.17 -14.55 27.04
C VAL A 268 31.10 -16.04 27.26
N ASP A 269 29.99 -16.55 27.76
CA ASP A 269 29.83 -17.97 28.13
C ASP A 269 29.50 -18.87 26.93
N HIS A 270 29.06 -18.30 25.78
CA HIS A 270 28.66 -19.04 24.59
C HIS A 270 29.67 -18.91 23.47
N ALA A 271 29.95 -20.03 22.77
CA ALA A 271 30.70 -20.01 21.53
C ALA A 271 29.78 -19.71 20.34
N LEU A 272 30.32 -19.19 19.22
CA LEU A 272 29.53 -18.94 18.00
C LEU A 272 28.80 -20.20 17.49
N ASP A 273 29.37 -21.38 17.67
CA ASP A 273 28.77 -22.66 17.26
C ASP A 273 27.48 -22.98 18.03
N ASP A 274 27.29 -22.42 19.25
CA ASP A 274 26.07 -22.57 20.05
C ASP A 274 24.89 -21.83 19.44
N PHE A 275 25.15 -20.91 18.52
CA PHE A 275 24.13 -20.10 17.83
C PHE A 275 23.62 -20.77 16.56
N THR A 276 24.05 -21.99 16.26
CA THR A 276 23.52 -22.74 15.09
C THR A 276 22.01 -22.75 15.11
N PHE A 277 21.39 -22.23 14.04
CA PHE A 277 19.94 -22.19 13.94
C PHE A 277 19.34 -23.59 13.96
N LYS A 278 18.34 -23.77 14.77
CA LYS A 278 17.55 -25.00 14.87
C LYS A 278 16.08 -24.64 14.73
N THR A 279 15.37 -25.42 13.95
CA THR A 279 13.90 -25.25 13.84
C THR A 279 13.25 -25.28 15.22
N PRO A 280 12.31 -24.39 15.52
CA PRO A 280 11.58 -24.41 16.79
C PRO A 280 10.92 -25.76 17.05
N ASP A 281 10.97 -26.21 18.31
CA ASP A 281 10.11 -27.32 18.75
C ASP A 281 8.67 -26.83 18.79
N VAL A 282 7.84 -27.45 17.97
CA VAL A 282 6.48 -26.95 17.70
C VAL A 282 5.60 -27.02 18.95
N GLU A 283 5.75 -28.07 19.75
CA GLU A 283 4.96 -28.24 20.99
C GLU A 283 5.35 -27.17 22.00
N THR A 284 6.63 -26.95 22.22
CA THR A 284 7.16 -25.91 23.12
C THR A 284 6.74 -24.51 22.68
N LEU A 285 6.86 -24.21 21.37
CA LEU A 285 6.47 -22.92 20.82
C LEU A 285 4.97 -22.67 20.97
N LEU A 286 4.13 -23.64 20.63
CA LEU A 286 2.69 -23.51 20.78
C LEU A 286 2.26 -23.40 22.23
N ALA A 287 2.88 -24.16 23.13
CA ALA A 287 2.61 -24.05 24.57
C ALA A 287 2.88 -22.63 25.10
N PHE A 288 4.00 -22.02 24.70
CA PHE A 288 4.31 -20.62 25.05
C PHE A 288 3.29 -19.65 24.44
N LEU A 289 2.99 -19.78 23.14
CA LEU A 289 2.07 -18.87 22.44
C LEU A 289 0.64 -18.95 22.99
N ASP A 290 0.18 -20.15 23.37
CA ASP A 290 -1.14 -20.37 23.96
C ASP A 290 -1.17 -19.84 25.40
N ASP A 291 -0.11 -20.04 26.19
CA ASP A 291 0.01 -19.46 27.53
C ASP A 291 -0.04 -17.94 27.51
N MET A 292 0.62 -17.33 26.55
CA MET A 292 0.59 -15.88 26.32
C MET A 292 -0.70 -15.39 25.68
N GLU A 293 -1.62 -16.28 25.28
CA GLU A 293 -2.85 -15.97 24.53
C GLU A 293 -2.59 -15.32 23.15
N PHE A 294 -1.48 -15.67 22.49
CA PHE A 294 -1.09 -15.14 21.17
C PHE A 294 -1.73 -15.93 20.03
N THR A 295 -3.04 -15.96 19.99
CA THR A 295 -3.84 -16.81 19.10
C THR A 295 -3.50 -16.63 17.61
N ALA A 296 -3.16 -15.43 17.17
CA ALA A 296 -2.83 -15.16 15.75
C ALA A 296 -1.48 -15.78 15.35
N ILE A 297 -0.48 -15.71 16.21
CA ILE A 297 0.85 -16.32 15.95
C ILE A 297 0.69 -17.85 16.06
N ALA A 298 0.01 -18.33 17.10
CA ALA A 298 -0.25 -19.76 17.31
C ALA A 298 -0.98 -20.40 16.11
N LYS A 299 -1.98 -19.72 15.56
CA LYS A 299 -2.68 -20.18 14.33
C LYS A 299 -1.72 -20.31 13.14
N ARG A 300 -0.86 -19.30 12.91
CA ARG A 300 0.14 -19.37 11.81
C ARG A 300 1.12 -20.52 12.01
N VAL A 301 1.60 -20.71 13.25
CA VAL A 301 2.50 -21.81 13.60
C VAL A 301 1.82 -23.17 13.38
N ARG A 302 0.56 -23.35 13.82
CA ARG A 302 -0.21 -24.58 13.61
C ARG A 302 -0.37 -24.90 12.12
N VAL A 303 -0.75 -23.90 11.31
CA VAL A 303 -0.87 -24.05 9.85
C VAL A 303 0.48 -24.41 9.21
N LYS A 304 1.55 -23.71 9.61
CA LYS A 304 2.91 -23.91 9.08
C LYS A 304 3.46 -25.31 9.35
N PHE A 305 3.18 -25.86 10.52
CA PHE A 305 3.69 -27.19 10.94
C PHE A 305 2.64 -28.31 10.88
N GLY A 306 1.43 -28.05 10.37
CA GLY A 306 0.41 -29.06 10.09
C GLY A 306 -0.19 -29.72 11.34
N VAL A 307 -0.24 -29.05 12.49
CA VAL A 307 -0.62 -29.63 13.79
C VAL A 307 -2.12 -29.97 13.89
N ASP A 308 -3.03 -29.25 13.22
CA ASP A 308 -4.49 -29.41 13.34
C ASP A 308 -5.14 -30.17 12.18
N GLY A 309 -4.36 -30.87 11.33
CA GLY A 309 -4.91 -31.60 10.17
C GLY A 309 -5.47 -30.70 9.05
N GLU A 310 -5.55 -29.40 9.27
CA GLU A 310 -5.70 -28.40 8.22
C GLU A 310 -4.33 -28.13 7.59
N THR A 311 -3.85 -29.09 6.83
CA THR A 311 -2.77 -28.77 5.90
C THR A 311 -3.36 -27.82 4.88
N ALA A 312 -2.96 -26.55 4.95
CA ALA A 312 -2.88 -25.81 3.70
C ALA A 312 -2.14 -26.77 2.74
N PRO A 313 -2.63 -26.99 1.51
CA PRO A 313 -1.85 -27.78 0.58
C PRO A 313 -0.43 -27.24 0.63
N PRO A 314 0.60 -28.12 0.81
CA PRO A 314 1.98 -27.63 0.92
C PRO A 314 2.15 -26.67 -0.24
N PRO A 315 2.78 -25.51 -0.03
CA PRO A 315 3.18 -24.70 -1.17
C PRO A 315 3.88 -25.70 -2.06
N ALA A 316 3.30 -25.96 -3.25
CA ALA A 316 3.84 -26.95 -4.17
C ALA A 316 5.33 -26.68 -4.19
N ALA A 317 6.14 -27.67 -3.75
CA ALA A 317 7.54 -27.48 -3.47
C ALA A 317 8.11 -26.67 -4.63
N GLY A 318 8.29 -25.37 -4.41
CA GLY A 318 8.85 -24.51 -5.43
C GLY A 318 10.20 -25.11 -5.76
N PRO A 319 10.63 -25.18 -6.99
CA PRO A 319 11.93 -25.69 -7.33
C PRO A 319 12.96 -25.00 -6.45
N ALA A 320 13.98 -25.79 -6.06
CA ALA A 320 15.10 -25.43 -5.20
C ALA A 320 15.67 -24.03 -5.47
N PRO A 321 16.43 -23.42 -4.52
CA PRO A 321 16.92 -22.05 -4.61
C PRO A 321 17.58 -21.81 -5.97
N ASP A 322 17.17 -20.77 -6.58
CA ASP A 322 17.25 -20.43 -7.97
C ASP A 322 18.66 -20.46 -8.57
N GLN A 323 18.85 -21.35 -9.51
CA GLN A 323 19.67 -21.04 -10.68
C GLN A 323 18.75 -20.34 -11.72
N SER A 324 18.20 -19.19 -11.40
CA SER A 324 17.39 -18.43 -12.36
C SER A 324 18.31 -17.90 -13.47
N SER A 325 18.03 -18.31 -14.70
CA SER A 325 18.74 -17.84 -15.89
C SER A 325 17.88 -16.83 -16.61
N TYR A 326 18.16 -15.55 -16.38
CA TYR A 326 17.48 -14.46 -17.10
C TYR A 326 18.42 -13.94 -18.19
N VAL A 327 17.94 -13.89 -19.43
CA VAL A 327 18.75 -13.54 -20.61
C VAL A 327 18.17 -12.36 -21.38
N ALA A 328 19.03 -11.52 -21.94
CA ALA A 328 18.63 -10.52 -22.90
C ALA A 328 18.57 -11.13 -24.30
N LEU A 329 17.44 -11.04 -24.98
CA LEU A 329 17.27 -11.49 -26.37
C LEU A 329 17.46 -10.32 -27.31
N THR A 330 18.67 -10.18 -27.83
CA THR A 330 19.08 -9.08 -28.71
C THR A 330 19.16 -9.49 -30.19
N ASP A 331 18.98 -10.78 -30.49
CA ASP A 331 18.97 -11.28 -31.85
C ASP A 331 17.66 -12.02 -32.20
N THR A 332 17.34 -12.02 -33.52
CA THR A 332 16.10 -12.57 -34.06
C THR A 332 16.01 -14.10 -33.93
N ALA A 333 17.12 -14.81 -34.07
CA ALA A 333 17.13 -16.26 -34.08
C ALA A 333 16.85 -16.81 -32.66
N ALA A 334 17.46 -16.20 -31.64
CA ALA A 334 17.20 -16.52 -30.24
C ALA A 334 15.73 -16.24 -29.87
N LEU A 335 15.18 -15.10 -30.30
CA LEU A 335 13.78 -14.77 -30.07
C LEU A 335 12.83 -15.78 -30.76
N GLN A 336 13.12 -16.21 -31.97
CA GLN A 336 12.31 -17.24 -32.68
C GLN A 336 12.31 -18.58 -31.94
N GLN A 337 13.44 -18.98 -31.36
CA GLN A 337 13.52 -20.20 -30.53
C GLN A 337 12.65 -20.09 -29.27
N TRP A 338 12.66 -18.91 -28.64
CA TRP A 338 11.80 -18.65 -27.48
C TRP A 338 10.31 -18.67 -27.85
N ILE A 339 9.93 -18.08 -28.98
CA ILE A 339 8.55 -18.12 -29.50
C ILE A 339 8.10 -19.57 -29.73
N ALA A 340 8.91 -20.38 -30.41
CA ALA A 340 8.60 -21.78 -30.65
C ALA A 340 8.47 -22.60 -29.34
N HIS A 341 9.33 -22.31 -28.34
CA HIS A 341 9.24 -22.94 -27.03
C HIS A 341 7.94 -22.54 -26.30
N ALA A 342 7.57 -21.26 -26.31
CA ALA A 342 6.33 -20.78 -25.70
C ALA A 342 5.09 -21.41 -26.35
N GLN A 343 5.07 -21.53 -27.68
CA GLN A 343 4.00 -22.22 -28.43
C GLN A 343 3.91 -23.70 -28.04
N GLY A 344 5.06 -24.38 -27.92
CA GLY A 344 5.11 -25.77 -27.47
C GLY A 344 4.61 -25.99 -26.04
N ARG A 345 4.76 -24.99 -25.16
CA ARG A 345 4.24 -25.02 -23.79
C ARG A 345 2.76 -24.62 -23.68
N GLY A 346 2.19 -23.94 -24.67
CA GLY A 346 0.83 -23.42 -24.64
C GLY A 346 0.60 -22.31 -23.62
N ARG A 347 1.69 -21.73 -23.06
CA ARG A 347 1.64 -20.61 -22.11
C ARG A 347 2.93 -19.80 -22.12
N VAL A 348 2.81 -18.51 -21.78
CA VAL A 348 3.95 -17.60 -21.60
C VAL A 348 3.57 -16.49 -20.62
N ALA A 349 4.44 -16.17 -19.67
CA ALA A 349 4.28 -14.94 -18.89
C ALA A 349 4.79 -13.76 -19.70
N VAL A 350 4.08 -12.61 -19.62
CA VAL A 350 4.34 -11.41 -20.41
C VAL A 350 4.27 -10.19 -19.51
N VAL A 351 5.35 -9.42 -19.50
CA VAL A 351 5.47 -8.14 -18.82
C VAL A 351 5.91 -7.10 -19.83
N THR A 352 5.40 -5.88 -19.75
CA THR A 352 5.81 -4.79 -20.65
C THR A 352 6.30 -3.61 -19.84
N HIS A 353 7.43 -3.02 -20.26
CA HIS A 353 7.93 -1.78 -19.68
C HIS A 353 7.86 -0.65 -20.67
N THR A 354 7.35 0.49 -20.21
CA THR A 354 7.31 1.75 -20.95
C THR A 354 8.27 2.74 -20.33
N ALA A 355 8.72 3.73 -21.08
CA ALA A 355 9.81 4.62 -20.70
C ALA A 355 9.63 5.25 -19.31
N ALA A 356 8.47 5.85 -19.03
CA ALA A 356 8.16 6.47 -17.73
C ALA A 356 7.04 5.76 -16.94
N GLY A 357 6.63 4.57 -17.39
CA GLY A 357 5.72 3.70 -16.66
C GLY A 357 4.24 3.80 -17.03
N HIS A 358 3.81 4.72 -17.90
CA HIS A 358 2.39 4.85 -18.26
C HIS A 358 2.07 4.16 -19.61
N PRO A 359 1.20 3.10 -19.62
CA PRO A 359 1.02 2.27 -20.82
C PRO A 359 0.35 2.99 -21.99
N VAL A 360 -0.43 4.04 -21.76
CA VAL A 360 -1.11 4.80 -22.83
C VAL A 360 -0.21 5.90 -23.41
N ARG A 361 0.61 6.58 -22.57
CA ARG A 361 1.37 7.76 -22.97
C ARG A 361 2.80 7.44 -23.42
N ASP A 362 3.45 6.53 -22.70
CA ASP A 362 4.89 6.35 -22.84
C ASP A 362 5.25 5.35 -23.92
N ALA A 363 6.44 5.50 -24.49
CA ALA A 363 6.96 4.56 -25.47
C ALA A 363 7.25 3.19 -24.82
N LEU A 364 6.91 2.11 -25.51
CA LEU A 364 7.27 0.76 -25.15
C LEU A 364 8.77 0.55 -25.35
N VAL A 365 9.50 0.14 -24.30
CA VAL A 365 10.96 -0.05 -24.32
C VAL A 365 11.39 -1.51 -24.31
N GLY A 366 10.50 -2.43 -23.97
CA GLY A 366 10.78 -3.86 -24.07
C GLY A 366 9.68 -4.75 -23.46
N ILE A 367 9.89 -6.05 -23.61
CA ILE A 367 8.97 -7.10 -23.15
C ILE A 367 9.75 -8.14 -22.35
N GLY A 368 9.35 -8.42 -21.12
CA GLY A 368 9.80 -9.55 -20.34
C GLY A 368 8.95 -10.78 -20.66
N LEU A 369 9.57 -11.94 -20.82
CA LEU A 369 8.94 -13.21 -21.13
C LEU A 369 9.43 -14.28 -20.17
N ALA A 370 8.53 -15.16 -19.64
CA ALA A 370 8.93 -16.38 -18.95
C ALA A 370 8.08 -17.56 -19.42
N ILE A 371 8.71 -18.71 -19.61
CA ILE A 371 8.05 -19.91 -20.15
C ILE A 371 8.00 -21.02 -19.11
N ASP A 372 9.11 -21.23 -18.44
CA ASP A 372 9.26 -22.18 -17.32
C ASP A 372 9.80 -21.46 -16.07
N PRO A 373 9.49 -21.92 -14.86
CA PRO A 373 10.01 -21.34 -13.62
C PRO A 373 11.54 -21.29 -13.62
N GLY A 374 12.09 -20.10 -13.34
CA GLY A 374 13.53 -19.84 -13.37
C GLY A 374 14.10 -19.53 -14.76
N THR A 375 13.29 -19.58 -15.82
CA THR A 375 13.72 -19.31 -17.20
C THR A 375 12.95 -18.13 -17.77
N ALA A 376 13.56 -16.95 -17.82
CA ALA A 376 12.96 -15.75 -18.31
C ALA A 376 13.89 -14.95 -19.23
N ALA A 377 13.31 -14.08 -20.04
CA ALA A 377 14.05 -13.26 -20.98
C ALA A 377 13.52 -11.82 -20.99
N TRP A 378 14.42 -10.88 -21.18
CA TRP A 378 14.12 -9.52 -21.55
C TRP A 378 14.36 -9.31 -23.04
N VAL A 379 13.39 -8.76 -23.73
CA VAL A 379 13.48 -8.43 -25.15
C VAL A 379 13.50 -6.90 -25.27
N PRO A 380 14.70 -6.28 -25.29
CA PRO A 380 14.83 -4.81 -25.41
C PRO A 380 14.44 -4.32 -26.80
N MET A 381 13.80 -3.16 -26.84
CA MET A 381 13.41 -2.49 -28.09
C MET A 381 14.28 -1.27 -28.34
N ARG A 382 14.78 -1.12 -29.55
CA ARG A 382 15.42 0.12 -29.99
C ARG A 382 14.38 1.23 -30.18
N SER A 383 14.63 2.40 -29.60
CA SER A 383 13.81 3.58 -29.79
C SER A 383 14.27 4.36 -31.03
N PRO A 384 13.34 4.98 -31.79
CA PRO A 384 13.72 5.91 -32.88
C PRO A 384 14.53 7.12 -32.40
N SER A 385 14.41 7.50 -31.12
CA SER A 385 15.16 8.59 -30.50
C SER A 385 16.65 8.28 -30.32
N ASP A 386 17.04 7.00 -30.30
CA ASP A 386 18.44 6.60 -30.18
C ASP A 386 19.26 7.05 -31.42
N ARG A 387 18.61 7.11 -32.58
CA ARG A 387 19.24 7.65 -33.79
C ARG A 387 19.61 9.13 -33.72
N GLN A 388 18.95 9.92 -32.88
CA GLN A 388 19.18 11.35 -32.76
C GLN A 388 20.33 11.68 -31.80
N ARG A 389 20.59 10.82 -30.83
CA ARG A 389 21.78 10.86 -29.97
C ARG A 389 23.03 10.45 -30.75
N ASP A 390 22.95 9.41 -31.59
CA ASP A 390 24.06 8.93 -32.44
C ASP A 390 24.58 9.95 -33.47
N LEU A 391 23.76 10.93 -33.87
CA LEU A 391 24.16 11.97 -34.82
C LEU A 391 25.12 13.00 -34.22
N LEU A 392 25.21 13.09 -32.90
CA LEU A 392 26.12 14.02 -32.21
C LEU A 392 27.38 13.30 -31.67
N ASP A 393 27.35 12.01 -31.50
CA ASP A 393 28.45 11.22 -30.89
C ASP A 393 29.27 10.41 -31.91
N GLY A 394 29.01 10.52 -33.22
CA GLY A 394 29.67 9.73 -34.26
C GLY A 394 29.03 8.35 -34.50
N PRO A 395 29.52 7.52 -35.44
CA PRO A 395 28.98 6.21 -35.71
C PRO A 395 29.29 5.29 -34.55
N GLY A 396 28.49 5.42 -33.45
CA GLY A 396 28.49 4.50 -32.33
C GLY A 396 27.79 3.21 -32.70
N GLU A 397 28.20 2.10 -32.10
CA GLU A 397 27.55 0.79 -32.22
C GLU A 397 26.05 0.93 -31.91
N ASP A 398 25.20 0.39 -32.79
CA ASP A 398 23.75 0.32 -32.59
C ASP A 398 23.44 -0.20 -31.18
N GLY A 399 22.71 0.56 -30.35
CA GLY A 399 22.39 0.19 -28.97
C GLY A 399 21.77 -1.23 -28.88
N PRO A 400 21.87 -1.91 -27.74
CA PRO A 400 21.39 -3.29 -27.59
C PRO A 400 19.87 -3.35 -27.81
N GLY A 401 19.40 -4.22 -28.71
CA GLY A 401 17.98 -4.47 -28.97
C GLY A 401 17.61 -4.61 -30.40
N LEU A 402 16.44 -5.14 -30.66
CA LEU A 402 15.84 -5.28 -31.96
C LEU A 402 15.05 -4.03 -32.36
N PRO A 403 14.96 -3.70 -33.66
CA PRO A 403 14.05 -2.65 -34.11
C PRO A 403 12.62 -2.97 -33.67
N ARG A 404 11.94 -2.03 -33.02
CA ARG A 404 10.62 -2.22 -32.42
C ARG A 404 9.62 -2.90 -33.33
N ASP A 405 9.47 -2.39 -34.57
CA ASP A 405 8.45 -2.90 -35.48
C ASP A 405 8.74 -4.32 -35.97
N ALA A 406 10.01 -4.68 -36.16
CA ALA A 406 10.43 -6.03 -36.53
C ALA A 406 10.20 -7.01 -35.35
N LEU A 407 10.52 -6.60 -34.14
CA LEU A 407 10.32 -7.36 -32.94
C LEU A 407 8.83 -7.63 -32.69
N LEU A 408 7.98 -6.60 -32.78
CA LEU A 408 6.55 -6.72 -32.59
C LEU A 408 5.89 -7.59 -33.66
N ALA A 409 6.37 -7.52 -34.92
CA ALA A 409 5.91 -8.41 -35.99
C ALA A 409 6.23 -9.88 -35.72
N LEU A 410 7.38 -10.18 -35.09
CA LEU A 410 7.75 -11.55 -34.71
C LEU A 410 6.91 -12.07 -33.51
N LEU A 411 6.65 -11.21 -32.50
CA LEU A 411 5.89 -11.60 -31.32
C LEU A 411 4.38 -11.65 -31.55
N LYS A 412 3.84 -10.88 -32.49
CA LYS A 412 2.40 -10.79 -32.76
C LYS A 412 1.72 -12.17 -32.93
N PRO A 413 2.22 -13.11 -33.74
CA PRO A 413 1.60 -14.42 -33.87
C PRO A 413 1.50 -15.18 -32.53
N LEU A 414 2.50 -15.10 -31.66
CA LEU A 414 2.47 -15.73 -30.33
C LEU A 414 1.47 -15.03 -29.41
N LEU A 415 1.47 -13.71 -29.38
CA LEU A 415 0.66 -12.91 -28.46
C LEU A 415 -0.84 -12.95 -28.79
N GLU A 416 -1.19 -13.18 -30.04
CA GLU A 416 -2.58 -13.31 -30.53
C GLU A 416 -3.04 -14.78 -30.65
N ASP A 417 -2.17 -15.75 -30.47
CA ASP A 417 -2.51 -17.17 -30.57
C ASP A 417 -3.48 -17.60 -29.45
N ALA A 418 -4.69 -18.00 -29.81
CA ALA A 418 -5.72 -18.41 -28.86
C ALA A 418 -5.37 -19.73 -28.11
N SER A 419 -4.42 -20.53 -28.63
CA SER A 419 -3.95 -21.76 -28.01
C SER A 419 -2.85 -21.54 -26.96
N VAL A 420 -2.28 -20.34 -26.89
CA VAL A 420 -1.23 -19.96 -25.93
C VAL A 420 -1.79 -18.99 -24.89
N LEU A 421 -1.82 -19.38 -23.63
CA LEU A 421 -2.23 -18.52 -22.52
C LEU A 421 -1.13 -17.50 -22.19
N LYS A 422 -1.47 -16.21 -22.19
CA LYS A 422 -0.60 -15.12 -21.72
C LYS A 422 -0.90 -14.80 -20.26
N ILE A 423 0.11 -14.89 -19.41
CA ILE A 423 0.03 -14.70 -17.97
C ILE A 423 0.74 -13.39 -17.61
N GLY A 424 0.18 -12.60 -16.72
CA GLY A 424 0.84 -11.41 -16.20
C GLY A 424 0.40 -11.08 -14.79
N HIS A 425 1.05 -10.10 -14.19
CA HIS A 425 0.58 -9.44 -12.97
C HIS A 425 0.20 -8.01 -13.36
N ASP A 426 -1.07 -7.62 -13.18
CA ASP A 426 -1.66 -6.43 -13.81
C ASP A 426 -1.49 -6.45 -15.35
N ILE A 427 -1.90 -7.56 -15.96
CA ILE A 427 -1.73 -7.79 -17.41
C ILE A 427 -2.48 -6.77 -18.27
N LYS A 428 -3.41 -6.03 -17.69
CA LYS A 428 -4.09 -4.91 -18.34
C LYS A 428 -3.09 -3.88 -18.89
N ARG A 429 -2.00 -3.61 -18.18
CA ARG A 429 -0.94 -2.70 -18.63
C ARG A 429 -0.27 -3.19 -19.92
N ALA A 430 0.07 -4.48 -19.98
CA ALA A 430 0.61 -5.10 -21.17
C ALA A 430 -0.41 -5.10 -22.33
N THR A 431 -1.67 -5.37 -22.03
CA THR A 431 -2.77 -5.31 -23.01
C THR A 431 -2.89 -3.93 -23.64
N ILE A 432 -2.82 -2.86 -22.83
CA ILE A 432 -2.86 -1.47 -23.34
C ILE A 432 -1.63 -1.14 -24.17
N ALA A 433 -0.44 -1.41 -23.67
CA ALA A 433 0.81 -1.08 -24.33
C ALA A 433 0.93 -1.77 -25.71
N LEU A 434 0.60 -3.05 -25.78
CA LEU A 434 0.64 -3.83 -27.02
C LEU A 434 -0.47 -3.44 -28.01
N ALA A 435 -1.65 -3.11 -27.51
CA ALA A 435 -2.77 -2.69 -28.35
C ALA A 435 -2.50 -1.36 -29.09
N ARG A 436 -1.63 -0.48 -28.55
CA ARG A 436 -1.16 0.73 -29.25
C ARG A 436 -0.36 0.41 -30.52
N HIS A 437 0.18 -0.81 -30.59
CA HIS A 437 0.93 -1.32 -31.73
C HIS A 437 0.14 -2.33 -32.56
N GLY A 438 -1.18 -2.40 -32.37
CA GLY A 438 -2.05 -3.29 -33.17
C GLY A 438 -1.93 -4.77 -32.80
N ILE A 439 -1.53 -5.09 -31.57
CA ILE A 439 -1.45 -6.47 -31.06
C ILE A 439 -2.55 -6.67 -30.01
N ALA A 440 -3.42 -7.66 -30.25
CA ALA A 440 -4.48 -8.06 -29.33
C ALA A 440 -3.98 -9.19 -28.43
N LEU A 441 -3.64 -8.86 -27.19
CA LEU A 441 -3.17 -9.85 -26.22
C LEU A 441 -4.35 -10.70 -25.73
N ASN A 442 -4.46 -11.95 -26.18
CA ASN A 442 -5.57 -12.86 -25.84
C ASN A 442 -5.22 -14.33 -26.15
N PRO A 443 -5.62 -15.34 -25.32
CA PRO A 443 -6.26 -15.18 -24.00
C PRO A 443 -5.28 -14.76 -22.89
N VAL A 444 -5.80 -14.16 -21.84
CA VAL A 444 -4.98 -13.68 -20.71
C VAL A 444 -5.45 -14.25 -19.38
N ASP A 445 -4.51 -14.44 -18.43
CA ASP A 445 -4.75 -14.60 -17.01
C ASP A 445 -3.94 -13.55 -16.23
N ASP A 446 -4.53 -13.03 -15.16
CA ASP A 446 -3.92 -11.98 -14.32
C ASP A 446 -3.72 -12.47 -12.89
N THR A 447 -2.47 -12.52 -12.43
CA THR A 447 -2.14 -13.03 -11.09
C THR A 447 -2.49 -12.06 -9.96
N MET A 448 -2.58 -10.75 -10.24
CA MET A 448 -3.11 -9.76 -9.30
C MET A 448 -4.60 -10.02 -9.05
N ILE A 449 -5.37 -10.24 -10.10
CA ILE A 449 -6.81 -10.54 -10.01
C ILE A 449 -7.03 -11.93 -9.36
N LEU A 450 -6.21 -12.92 -9.70
CA LEU A 450 -6.27 -14.23 -9.05
C LEU A 450 -6.08 -14.13 -7.53
N SER A 451 -5.08 -13.37 -7.08
CA SER A 451 -4.85 -13.09 -5.66
C SER A 451 -6.04 -12.37 -5.02
N TYR A 452 -6.59 -11.38 -5.72
CA TYR A 452 -7.72 -10.59 -5.25
C TYR A 452 -9.01 -11.43 -5.10
N ASP A 453 -9.32 -12.29 -6.05
CA ASP A 453 -10.53 -13.14 -5.98
C ASP A 453 -10.41 -14.22 -4.89
N VAL A 454 -9.18 -14.69 -4.61
CA VAL A 454 -8.92 -15.69 -3.57
C VAL A 454 -8.95 -15.09 -2.17
N GLU A 455 -8.35 -13.91 -1.95
CA GLU A 455 -8.09 -13.33 -0.62
C GLU A 455 -8.39 -11.82 -0.56
N GLY A 456 -9.35 -11.34 -1.32
CA GLY A 456 -9.75 -9.93 -1.32
C GLY A 456 -10.11 -9.39 0.07
N GLY A 457 -9.42 -8.33 0.50
CA GLY A 457 -9.59 -7.71 1.80
C GLY A 457 -8.63 -8.20 2.89
N LEU A 458 -7.79 -9.20 2.63
CA LEU A 458 -6.81 -9.69 3.61
C LEU A 458 -5.45 -8.96 3.51
N HIS A 459 -5.03 -8.63 2.30
CA HIS A 459 -3.75 -7.94 2.03
C HIS A 459 -3.80 -7.16 0.71
N ALA A 460 -2.76 -6.39 0.42
CA ALA A 460 -2.55 -5.78 -0.89
C ALA A 460 -2.17 -6.86 -1.92
N HIS A 461 -2.55 -6.66 -3.19
CA HIS A 461 -2.39 -7.65 -4.26
C HIS A 461 -1.31 -7.25 -5.27
N ASP A 462 -0.38 -6.34 -4.91
CA ASP A 462 0.80 -6.04 -5.71
C ASP A 462 1.76 -7.24 -5.81
N LEU A 463 2.66 -7.22 -6.81
CA LEU A 463 3.56 -8.33 -7.10
C LEU A 463 4.44 -8.70 -5.91
N GLY A 464 5.01 -7.70 -5.21
CA GLY A 464 5.90 -7.90 -4.07
C GLY A 464 5.18 -8.58 -2.91
N ARG A 465 4.00 -8.08 -2.57
CA ARG A 465 3.18 -8.67 -1.51
C ARG A 465 2.71 -10.08 -1.87
N SER A 466 2.25 -10.27 -3.09
CA SER A 466 1.80 -11.59 -3.57
C SER A 466 2.95 -12.60 -3.64
N ALA A 467 4.15 -12.20 -4.08
CA ALA A 467 5.33 -13.05 -4.07
C ALA A 467 5.73 -13.47 -2.65
N GLY A 468 5.71 -12.53 -1.70
CA GLY A 468 5.97 -12.82 -0.29
C GLY A 468 4.95 -13.79 0.31
N GLU A 469 3.65 -13.55 0.08
CA GLU A 469 2.56 -14.32 0.68
C GLU A 469 2.45 -15.75 0.12
N TYR A 470 2.57 -15.90 -1.21
CA TYR A 470 2.29 -17.19 -1.86
C TYR A 470 3.54 -17.98 -2.25
N LEU A 471 4.69 -17.32 -2.42
CA LEU A 471 5.93 -17.96 -2.87
C LEU A 471 7.05 -17.87 -1.84
N GLY A 472 6.89 -17.07 -0.77
CA GLY A 472 7.94 -16.81 0.21
C GLY A 472 9.16 -16.08 -0.37
N ARG A 473 8.97 -15.31 -1.46
CA ARG A 473 10.05 -14.61 -2.18
C ARG A 473 9.95 -13.10 -2.01
N THR A 474 11.09 -12.46 -1.91
CA THR A 474 11.21 -11.00 -2.07
C THR A 474 11.53 -10.72 -3.52
N VAL A 475 10.85 -9.77 -4.13
CA VAL A 475 11.11 -9.30 -5.48
C VAL A 475 11.61 -7.86 -5.46
N THR A 476 12.39 -7.49 -6.46
CA THR A 476 12.93 -6.15 -6.60
C THR A 476 11.80 -5.16 -6.86
N GLU A 477 11.72 -4.09 -6.08
CA GLU A 477 10.72 -3.04 -6.31
C GLU A 477 11.21 -2.05 -7.38
N MET A 478 10.29 -1.58 -8.25
CA MET A 478 10.58 -0.60 -9.30
C MET A 478 11.29 0.67 -8.75
N LYS A 479 10.88 1.14 -7.56
CA LYS A 479 11.52 2.31 -6.92
C LYS A 479 12.98 2.07 -6.52
N THR A 480 13.37 0.83 -6.26
CA THR A 480 14.76 0.45 -5.96
C THR A 480 15.60 0.51 -7.23
N LEU A 481 15.03 0.08 -8.36
CA LEU A 481 15.68 0.12 -9.67
C LEU A 481 15.82 1.55 -10.21
N LEU A 482 14.75 2.34 -10.14
CA LEU A 482 14.69 3.68 -10.73
C LEU A 482 15.17 4.80 -9.80
N GLY A 483 15.31 4.53 -8.51
CA GLY A 483 15.56 5.54 -7.50
C GLY A 483 14.32 6.39 -7.18
N THR A 484 14.51 7.43 -6.36
CA THR A 484 13.43 8.33 -5.92
C THR A 484 13.87 9.80 -5.97
N GLY A 485 12.90 10.71 -6.07
CA GLY A 485 13.14 12.15 -6.06
C GLY A 485 13.77 12.66 -7.36
N LYS A 486 14.63 13.69 -7.27
CA LYS A 486 15.22 14.35 -8.45
C LYS A 486 16.27 13.52 -9.18
N ALA A 487 16.79 12.49 -8.55
CA ALA A 487 17.80 11.59 -9.13
C ALA A 487 17.17 10.33 -9.76
N ALA A 488 15.84 10.19 -9.73
CA ALA A 488 15.16 9.07 -10.36
C ALA A 488 15.36 9.07 -11.87
N VAL A 489 15.69 7.89 -12.41
CA VAL A 489 15.85 7.65 -13.84
C VAL A 489 14.58 7.03 -14.41
N THR A 490 14.42 7.07 -15.74
CA THR A 490 13.33 6.34 -16.41
C THR A 490 13.76 4.91 -16.71
N PHE A 491 12.80 4.00 -16.95
CA PHE A 491 13.13 2.61 -17.29
C PHE A 491 13.94 2.51 -18.61
N ALA A 492 13.80 3.48 -19.50
CA ALA A 492 14.58 3.57 -20.73
C ALA A 492 16.08 3.83 -20.49
N ASP A 493 16.43 4.40 -19.33
CA ASP A 493 17.80 4.73 -18.96
C ASP A 493 18.47 3.62 -18.12
N VAL A 494 17.73 2.54 -17.78
CA VAL A 494 18.27 1.42 -17.00
C VAL A 494 19.23 0.57 -17.82
N ALA A 495 20.34 0.18 -17.22
CA ALA A 495 21.32 -0.68 -17.87
C ALA A 495 20.72 -2.04 -18.29
N LEU A 496 21.19 -2.60 -19.42
CA LEU A 496 20.61 -3.81 -20.02
C LEU A 496 20.57 -5.01 -19.06
N ASP A 497 21.62 -5.21 -18.30
CA ASP A 497 21.74 -6.29 -17.32
C ASP A 497 20.72 -6.12 -16.17
N GLN A 498 20.58 -4.92 -15.65
CA GLN A 498 19.61 -4.59 -14.61
C GLN A 498 18.16 -4.70 -15.12
N ALA A 499 17.87 -4.20 -16.31
CA ALA A 499 16.56 -4.34 -16.95
C ALA A 499 16.23 -5.82 -17.21
N THR A 500 17.21 -6.63 -17.62
CA THR A 500 17.07 -8.06 -17.85
C THR A 500 16.75 -8.81 -16.56
N ALA A 501 17.50 -8.52 -15.49
CA ALA A 501 17.28 -9.12 -14.18
C ALA A 501 15.89 -8.77 -13.66
N PHE A 502 15.52 -7.49 -13.70
CA PHE A 502 14.24 -7.00 -13.18
C PHE A 502 13.02 -7.53 -13.95
N ALA A 503 12.99 -7.35 -15.27
CA ALA A 503 11.87 -7.79 -16.11
C ALA A 503 11.75 -9.33 -16.15
N GLY A 504 12.89 -10.04 -16.09
CA GLY A 504 12.92 -11.49 -15.96
C GLY A 504 12.32 -11.96 -14.63
N GLU A 505 12.69 -11.29 -13.52
CA GLU A 505 12.15 -11.59 -12.19
C GLU A 505 10.62 -11.37 -12.13
N GLU A 506 10.11 -10.27 -12.69
CA GLU A 506 8.68 -9.99 -12.74
C GLU A 506 7.92 -11.07 -13.55
N ALA A 507 8.42 -11.42 -14.75
CA ALA A 507 7.78 -12.42 -15.60
C ALA A 507 7.81 -13.83 -14.97
N ASP A 508 8.94 -14.26 -14.40
CA ASP A 508 9.08 -15.53 -13.69
C ASP A 508 8.17 -15.57 -12.45
N THR A 509 8.12 -14.48 -11.70
CA THR A 509 7.25 -14.39 -10.52
C THR A 509 5.78 -14.49 -10.89
N ALA A 510 5.33 -13.81 -11.94
CA ALA A 510 3.95 -13.92 -12.43
C ALA A 510 3.62 -15.35 -12.87
N LEU A 511 4.53 -16.04 -13.57
CA LEU A 511 4.35 -17.43 -13.98
C LEU A 511 4.19 -18.37 -12.77
N ARG A 512 5.03 -18.19 -11.74
CA ARG A 512 4.98 -18.99 -10.50
C ARG A 512 3.72 -18.72 -9.69
N LEU A 513 3.33 -17.44 -9.55
CA LEU A 513 2.08 -17.06 -8.88
C LEU A 513 0.85 -17.68 -9.55
N HIS A 514 0.82 -17.69 -10.88
CA HIS A 514 -0.27 -18.33 -11.62
C HIS A 514 -0.42 -19.81 -11.27
N ALA A 515 0.69 -20.56 -11.21
CA ALA A 515 0.66 -21.99 -10.88
C ALA A 515 0.10 -22.26 -9.48
N VAL A 516 0.32 -21.34 -8.52
CA VAL A 516 -0.17 -21.46 -7.15
C VAL A 516 -1.61 -20.95 -7.00
N LEU A 517 -1.94 -19.82 -7.62
CA LEU A 517 -3.21 -19.14 -7.40
C LEU A 517 -4.36 -19.69 -8.22
N LYS A 518 -4.12 -20.08 -9.49
CA LYS A 518 -5.19 -20.58 -10.37
C LYS A 518 -5.95 -21.79 -9.79
N PRO A 519 -5.29 -22.82 -9.21
CA PRO A 519 -5.99 -23.93 -8.55
C PRO A 519 -6.79 -23.51 -7.32
N ARG A 520 -6.38 -22.44 -6.61
CA ARG A 520 -7.07 -21.95 -5.41
C ARG A 520 -8.47 -21.39 -5.72
N LEU A 521 -8.74 -20.94 -6.94
CA LEU A 521 -10.08 -20.50 -7.34
C LEU A 521 -11.14 -21.59 -7.10
N VAL A 522 -10.80 -22.85 -7.41
CA VAL A 522 -11.70 -24.00 -7.21
C VAL A 522 -11.93 -24.25 -5.73
N HIS A 523 -10.85 -24.28 -4.96
CA HIS A 523 -10.90 -24.48 -3.50
C HIS A 523 -11.75 -23.40 -2.81
N ASN A 524 -11.54 -22.15 -3.21
CA ASN A 524 -12.27 -21.00 -2.66
C ASN A 524 -13.66 -20.78 -3.31
N LYS A 525 -14.06 -21.60 -4.28
CA LYS A 525 -15.37 -21.50 -4.98
C LYS A 525 -15.62 -20.14 -5.65
N VAL A 526 -14.55 -19.50 -6.16
CA VAL A 526 -14.60 -18.19 -6.83
C VAL A 526 -14.28 -18.27 -8.33
N VAL A 527 -14.27 -19.47 -8.90
CA VAL A 527 -14.02 -19.69 -10.34
C VAL A 527 -14.99 -18.88 -11.19
N ALA A 528 -16.27 -18.86 -10.84
CA ALA A 528 -17.27 -18.13 -11.61
C ALA A 528 -16.99 -16.62 -11.61
N VAL A 529 -16.60 -16.05 -10.47
CA VAL A 529 -16.24 -14.63 -10.35
C VAL A 529 -15.06 -14.31 -11.28
N TYR A 530 -13.98 -15.07 -11.18
CA TYR A 530 -12.80 -14.87 -12.02
C TYR A 530 -13.11 -15.03 -13.51
N GLU A 531 -13.70 -16.17 -13.92
CA GLU A 531 -13.86 -16.51 -15.34
C GLU A 531 -14.99 -15.71 -16.03
N THR A 532 -16.00 -15.23 -15.30
CA THR A 532 -17.15 -14.55 -15.91
C THR A 532 -17.21 -13.05 -15.64
N LEU A 533 -16.42 -12.54 -14.69
CA LEU A 533 -16.42 -11.13 -14.33
C LEU A 533 -15.00 -10.51 -14.41
N ASP A 534 -14.07 -10.95 -13.55
CA ASP A 534 -12.84 -10.17 -13.35
C ASP A 534 -11.76 -10.42 -14.42
N ARG A 535 -11.69 -11.61 -15.02
CA ARG A 535 -10.84 -11.86 -16.19
C ARG A 535 -11.40 -11.20 -17.46
N PRO A 536 -12.70 -11.35 -17.82
CA PRO A 536 -13.25 -10.75 -19.04
C PRO A 536 -13.31 -9.22 -19.01
N ILE A 537 -13.31 -8.57 -17.84
CA ILE A 537 -13.32 -7.11 -17.76
C ILE A 537 -11.99 -6.47 -18.18
N VAL A 538 -10.85 -7.21 -18.11
CA VAL A 538 -9.53 -6.70 -18.45
C VAL A 538 -9.44 -6.07 -19.83
N PRO A 539 -9.80 -6.76 -20.94
CA PRO A 539 -9.76 -6.15 -22.27
C PRO A 539 -10.75 -4.99 -22.44
N VAL A 540 -11.87 -4.98 -21.71
CA VAL A 540 -12.85 -3.89 -21.73
C VAL A 540 -12.24 -2.63 -21.13
N LEU A 541 -11.68 -2.75 -19.92
CA LEU A 541 -11.00 -1.62 -19.28
C LEU A 541 -9.79 -1.15 -20.08
N ALA A 542 -9.01 -2.06 -20.64
CA ALA A 542 -7.89 -1.69 -21.51
C ALA A 542 -8.34 -0.84 -22.73
N LEU A 543 -9.48 -1.17 -23.31
CA LEU A 543 -10.08 -0.40 -24.41
C LEU A 543 -10.56 0.97 -23.93
N MET A 544 -11.25 1.04 -22.77
CA MET A 544 -11.74 2.29 -22.18
C MET A 544 -10.58 3.23 -21.84
N GLU A 545 -9.57 2.74 -21.13
CA GLU A 545 -8.39 3.52 -20.75
C GLU A 545 -7.63 4.04 -21.98
N ARG A 546 -7.49 3.22 -23.01
CA ARG A 546 -6.85 3.62 -24.28
C ARG A 546 -7.68 4.62 -25.07
N THR A 547 -9.01 4.50 -25.03
CA THR A 547 -9.92 5.44 -25.73
C THR A 547 -9.90 6.80 -25.06
N GLY A 548 -10.02 6.84 -23.73
CA GLY A 548 -10.08 8.07 -22.95
C GLY A 548 -11.29 8.95 -23.25
N ILE A 549 -11.48 9.98 -22.46
CA ILE A 549 -12.55 10.97 -22.61
C ILE A 549 -11.98 12.33 -23.01
N LYS A 550 -12.68 13.02 -23.91
CA LYS A 550 -12.28 14.36 -24.35
C LYS A 550 -12.70 15.41 -23.36
N ALA A 551 -11.78 16.31 -23.02
CA ALA A 551 -12.03 17.46 -22.18
C ALA A 551 -11.69 18.77 -22.91
N ASP A 552 -12.50 19.81 -22.70
CA ASP A 552 -12.24 21.15 -23.23
C ASP A 552 -11.36 21.96 -22.25
N PRO A 553 -10.07 22.17 -22.55
CA PRO A 553 -9.18 22.90 -21.66
C PRO A 553 -9.56 24.39 -21.52
N LYS A 554 -10.31 24.97 -22.48
CA LYS A 554 -10.74 26.37 -22.40
C LYS A 554 -11.81 26.54 -21.35
N THR A 555 -12.80 25.65 -21.32
CA THR A 555 -13.83 25.61 -20.30
C THR A 555 -13.22 25.45 -18.92
N LEU A 556 -12.30 24.51 -18.74
CA LEU A 556 -11.59 24.30 -17.47
C LEU A 556 -10.81 25.55 -17.02
N HIS A 557 -10.17 26.24 -17.94
CA HIS A 557 -9.41 27.47 -17.63
C HIS A 557 -10.31 28.64 -17.20
N VAL A 558 -11.46 28.82 -17.87
CA VAL A 558 -12.45 29.83 -17.47
C VAL A 558 -12.96 29.56 -16.07
N MET A 559 -13.27 28.31 -15.77
CA MET A 559 -13.72 27.91 -14.43
C MET A 559 -12.63 28.10 -13.37
N SER A 560 -11.38 27.78 -13.68
CA SER A 560 -10.26 28.00 -12.75
C SER A 560 -10.15 29.47 -12.34
N LYS A 561 -10.31 30.40 -13.27
CA LYS A 561 -10.32 31.85 -13.00
C LYS A 561 -11.52 32.28 -12.16
N ASP A 562 -12.70 31.74 -12.43
CA ASP A 562 -13.90 32.01 -11.60
C ASP A 562 -13.68 31.53 -10.16
N PHE A 563 -13.19 30.30 -9.98
CA PHE A 563 -12.89 29.76 -8.66
C PHE A 563 -11.83 30.60 -7.93
N GLU A 564 -10.79 31.07 -8.63
CA GLU A 564 -9.77 31.93 -8.06
C GLU A 564 -10.36 33.23 -7.50
N GLY A 565 -11.24 33.90 -8.28
CA GLY A 565 -11.93 35.11 -7.83
C GLY A 565 -12.81 34.89 -6.60
N ARG A 566 -13.54 33.75 -6.57
CA ARG A 566 -14.38 33.37 -5.43
C ARG A 566 -13.55 33.02 -4.19
N LEU A 567 -12.42 32.35 -4.35
CA LEU A 567 -11.49 32.02 -3.24
C LEU A 567 -10.93 33.30 -2.59
N VAL A 568 -10.51 34.28 -3.40
CA VAL A 568 -10.03 35.58 -2.89
C VAL A 568 -11.14 36.30 -2.11
N GLY A 569 -12.38 36.31 -2.62
CA GLY A 569 -13.51 36.88 -1.90
C GLY A 569 -13.78 36.20 -0.55
N LEU A 570 -13.83 34.86 -0.54
CA LEU A 570 -14.05 34.08 0.69
C LEU A 570 -12.90 34.28 1.68
N GLU A 571 -11.66 34.35 1.23
CA GLU A 571 -10.50 34.59 2.08
C GLU A 571 -10.56 35.93 2.78
N GLY A 572 -11.00 36.99 2.07
CA GLY A 572 -11.26 38.30 2.67
C GLY A 572 -12.39 38.29 3.71
N GLU A 573 -13.47 37.55 3.47
CA GLU A 573 -14.56 37.37 4.45
C GLU A 573 -14.09 36.59 5.69
N ILE A 574 -13.33 35.52 5.47
CA ILE A 574 -12.76 34.68 6.54
C ILE A 574 -11.80 35.50 7.41
N HIS A 575 -10.90 36.29 6.82
CA HIS A 575 -9.97 37.14 7.55
C HIS A 575 -10.70 38.19 8.39
N LYS A 576 -11.77 38.77 7.83
CA LYS A 576 -12.61 39.73 8.56
C LYS A 576 -13.31 39.07 9.75
N LEU A 577 -13.84 37.87 9.60
CA LEU A 577 -14.48 37.13 10.70
C LEU A 577 -13.48 36.64 11.75
N ALA A 578 -12.27 36.32 11.33
CA ALA A 578 -11.18 35.92 12.22
C ALA A 578 -10.51 37.08 12.93
N GLY A 579 -10.74 38.34 12.45
CA GLY A 579 -10.10 39.54 12.98
C GLY A 579 -8.61 39.74 12.64
N ARG A 580 -8.04 38.86 11.84
CA ARG A 580 -6.65 38.90 11.35
C ARG A 580 -6.44 38.08 10.06
N ASP A 581 -5.38 38.41 9.35
CA ASP A 581 -4.93 37.63 8.20
C ASP A 581 -4.22 36.34 8.65
N PHE A 582 -4.47 35.26 7.93
CA PHE A 582 -3.82 33.96 8.14
C PHE A 582 -3.95 33.08 6.89
N ASN A 583 -3.18 32.00 6.82
CA ASN A 583 -3.31 31.03 5.75
C ASN A 583 -4.54 30.14 6.00
N VAL A 584 -5.65 30.38 5.30
CA VAL A 584 -6.91 29.62 5.40
C VAL A 584 -6.70 28.13 5.10
N GLY A 585 -5.72 27.80 4.23
CA GLY A 585 -5.31 26.42 3.92
C GLY A 585 -4.51 25.72 5.04
N SER A 586 -4.12 26.44 6.11
CA SER A 586 -3.36 25.88 7.24
C SER A 586 -4.28 25.38 8.36
N PRO A 587 -4.43 24.05 8.57
CA PRO A 587 -5.25 23.52 9.68
C PRO A 587 -4.76 24.00 11.06
N LYS A 588 -3.44 24.21 11.20
CA LYS A 588 -2.84 24.67 12.46
C LYS A 588 -3.29 26.09 12.80
N GLN A 589 -3.14 27.05 11.88
CA GLN A 589 -3.51 28.44 12.10
C GLN A 589 -5.01 28.60 12.30
N LEU A 590 -5.82 27.87 11.53
CA LEU A 590 -7.26 27.85 11.71
C LEU A 590 -7.66 27.30 13.08
N GLY A 591 -7.00 26.27 13.55
CA GLY A 591 -7.26 25.69 14.88
C GLY A 591 -6.91 26.64 16.02
N GLU A 592 -5.81 27.38 15.91
CA GLU A 592 -5.43 28.45 16.85
C GLU A 592 -6.52 29.53 16.91
N ILE A 593 -7.02 29.99 15.75
CA ILE A 593 -8.09 31.01 15.68
C ILE A 593 -9.40 30.51 16.30
N LEU A 594 -9.86 29.32 15.91
CA LEU A 594 -11.14 28.81 16.40
C LEU A 594 -11.13 28.51 17.91
N PHE A 595 -10.09 27.87 18.42
CA PHE A 595 -10.08 27.29 19.76
C PHE A 595 -9.24 28.08 20.77
N GLU A 596 -8.28 28.91 20.35
CA GLU A 596 -7.46 29.75 21.25
C GLU A 596 -7.90 31.21 21.20
N ASP A 597 -8.01 31.84 20.01
CA ASP A 597 -8.39 33.26 19.91
C ASP A 597 -9.89 33.48 20.14
N MET A 598 -10.77 32.67 19.52
CA MET A 598 -12.23 32.75 19.65
C MET A 598 -12.78 31.97 20.84
N GLY A 599 -11.99 31.06 21.44
CA GLY A 599 -12.36 30.27 22.62
C GLY A 599 -13.53 29.31 22.40
N LEU A 600 -13.73 28.83 21.16
CA LEU A 600 -14.87 27.96 20.84
C LEU A 600 -14.73 26.56 21.45
N GLU A 601 -15.85 26.00 21.94
CA GLU A 601 -15.89 24.65 22.46
C GLU A 601 -15.99 23.59 21.34
N GLY A 602 -15.54 22.35 21.63
CA GLY A 602 -15.64 21.21 20.71
C GLY A 602 -14.36 20.82 19.98
N GLY A 603 -13.27 21.62 20.13
CA GLY A 603 -11.94 21.27 19.61
C GLY A 603 -11.28 20.14 20.38
N LYS A 604 -10.60 19.23 19.63
CA LYS A 604 -9.74 18.19 20.19
C LYS A 604 -8.33 18.33 19.65
N LYS A 605 -7.32 18.33 20.52
CA LYS A 605 -5.92 18.28 20.09
C LYS A 605 -5.56 16.85 19.73
N GLY A 606 -4.94 16.67 18.56
CA GLY A 606 -4.36 15.39 18.16
C GLY A 606 -3.10 15.03 18.95
N LYS A 607 -2.54 13.83 18.71
CA LYS A 607 -1.30 13.35 19.37
C LYS A 607 -0.10 14.30 19.22
N GLY A 608 -0.08 15.14 18.19
CA GLY A 608 0.95 16.16 17.94
C GLY A 608 0.63 17.56 18.50
N GLY A 609 -0.38 17.70 19.38
CA GLY A 609 -0.76 18.98 20.01
C GLY A 609 -1.52 19.95 19.09
N ALA A 610 -1.71 19.66 17.81
CA ALA A 610 -2.46 20.49 16.88
C ALA A 610 -3.98 20.27 17.03
N TRP A 611 -4.75 21.35 16.90
CA TRP A 611 -6.19 21.31 16.90
C TRP A 611 -6.74 20.59 15.65
N GLY A 612 -7.73 19.73 15.85
CA GLY A 612 -8.48 19.13 14.75
C GLY A 612 -9.43 20.16 14.11
N THR A 613 -9.28 20.39 12.81
CA THR A 613 -10.16 21.27 12.02
C THR A 613 -10.76 20.53 10.82
N GLY A 614 -11.10 19.25 11.02
CA GLY A 614 -11.75 18.44 10.01
C GLY A 614 -13.16 18.99 9.62
N ALA A 615 -13.72 18.49 8.52
CA ALA A 615 -15.03 18.91 8.07
C ALA A 615 -16.11 18.70 9.14
N ASP A 616 -16.02 17.58 9.88
CA ASP A 616 -16.93 17.23 10.98
C ASP A 616 -16.93 18.27 12.11
N VAL A 617 -15.77 18.83 12.42
CA VAL A 617 -15.62 19.87 13.46
C VAL A 617 -16.18 21.20 12.95
N LEU A 618 -15.88 21.55 11.71
CA LEU A 618 -16.38 22.81 11.11
C LEU A 618 -17.90 22.77 10.88
N GLU A 619 -18.44 21.65 10.43
CA GLU A 619 -19.90 21.44 10.31
C GLU A 619 -20.61 21.56 11.66
N TYR A 620 -19.98 21.02 12.74
CA TYR A 620 -20.51 21.17 14.10
C TYR A 620 -20.54 22.64 14.53
N LEU A 621 -19.47 23.38 14.30
CA LEU A 621 -19.37 24.81 14.63
C LEU A 621 -20.32 25.66 13.78
N GLY A 622 -20.43 25.40 12.46
CA GLY A 622 -21.40 26.04 11.58
C GLY A 622 -22.85 25.80 12.04
N GLY A 623 -23.16 24.55 12.46
CA GLY A 623 -24.46 24.21 13.06
C GLY A 623 -24.79 24.96 14.36
N GLN A 624 -23.77 25.52 15.05
CA GLN A 624 -23.93 26.42 16.20
C GLN A 624 -24.00 27.91 15.82
N GLY A 625 -23.95 28.19 14.52
CA GLY A 625 -24.04 29.57 14.02
C GLY A 625 -22.70 30.29 13.89
N ILE A 626 -21.58 29.56 13.91
CA ILE A 626 -20.25 30.12 13.69
C ILE A 626 -20.01 30.30 12.19
N GLU A 627 -20.30 31.48 11.67
CA GLU A 627 -20.19 31.82 10.23
C GLU A 627 -18.79 31.57 9.65
N LEU A 628 -17.75 31.78 10.44
CA LEU A 628 -16.36 31.51 10.06
C LEU A 628 -16.17 30.05 9.63
N ALA A 629 -16.79 29.10 10.34
CA ALA A 629 -16.68 27.68 10.04
C ALA A 629 -17.35 27.33 8.69
N ASP A 630 -18.53 27.89 8.41
CA ASP A 630 -19.23 27.69 7.15
C ASP A 630 -18.44 28.26 5.97
N LYS A 631 -17.89 29.49 6.12
CA LYS A 631 -17.07 30.12 5.07
C LYS A 631 -15.78 29.34 4.79
N VAL A 632 -15.16 28.76 5.82
CA VAL A 632 -13.98 27.90 5.65
C VAL A 632 -14.35 26.59 4.95
N LEU A 633 -15.51 26.00 5.20
CA LEU A 633 -15.99 24.83 4.46
C LEU A 633 -16.20 25.16 2.97
N ASP A 634 -16.85 26.29 2.67
CA ASP A 634 -17.03 26.75 1.29
C ASP A 634 -15.69 27.00 0.59
N TRP A 635 -14.75 27.68 1.26
CA TRP A 635 -13.41 27.91 0.74
C TRP A 635 -12.67 26.59 0.44
N ARG A 636 -12.72 25.63 1.36
CA ARG A 636 -12.09 24.31 1.19
C ARG A 636 -12.69 23.54 0.03
N GLN A 637 -14.00 23.57 -0.14
CA GLN A 637 -14.70 22.92 -1.24
C GLN A 637 -14.25 23.48 -2.59
N ILE A 638 -14.25 24.80 -2.76
CA ILE A 638 -13.86 25.45 -4.02
C ILE A 638 -12.36 25.25 -4.27
N SER A 639 -11.52 25.40 -3.25
CA SER A 639 -10.06 25.17 -3.34
C SER A 639 -9.77 23.75 -3.78
N LYS A 640 -10.46 22.75 -3.23
CA LYS A 640 -10.31 21.35 -3.65
C LYS A 640 -10.71 21.15 -5.11
N LEU A 641 -11.81 21.71 -5.55
CA LEU A 641 -12.30 21.60 -6.93
C LEU A 641 -11.32 22.26 -7.91
N LYS A 642 -10.83 23.46 -7.56
CA LYS A 642 -9.83 24.17 -8.37
C LYS A 642 -8.56 23.36 -8.50
N ASN A 643 -7.93 22.99 -7.39
CA ASN A 643 -6.62 22.32 -7.38
C ASN A 643 -6.67 20.90 -7.95
N THR A 644 -7.78 20.17 -7.74
CA THR A 644 -7.89 18.77 -8.16
C THR A 644 -8.33 18.62 -9.62
N TYR A 645 -9.19 19.54 -10.10
CA TYR A 645 -9.81 19.38 -11.43
C TYR A 645 -9.42 20.51 -12.38
N THR A 646 -9.80 21.77 -12.11
CA THR A 646 -9.68 22.81 -13.13
C THR A 646 -8.23 23.19 -13.43
N ASP A 647 -7.31 23.08 -12.48
CA ASP A 647 -5.89 23.36 -12.67
C ASP A 647 -5.12 22.13 -13.16
N LYS A 648 -5.50 20.93 -12.67
CA LYS A 648 -4.75 19.71 -12.93
C LYS A 648 -5.16 19.04 -14.24
N LEU A 649 -6.46 18.91 -14.52
CA LEU A 649 -6.96 18.17 -15.69
C LEU A 649 -6.42 18.66 -17.05
N PRO A 650 -6.21 19.97 -17.29
CA PRO A 650 -5.60 20.41 -18.55
C PRO A 650 -4.21 19.80 -18.80
N GLY A 651 -3.42 19.58 -17.76
CA GLY A 651 -2.11 18.92 -17.84
C GLY A 651 -2.18 17.41 -18.06
N GLU A 652 -3.33 16.78 -17.79
CA GLU A 652 -3.56 15.34 -18.01
C GLU A 652 -4.05 15.01 -19.42
N ILE A 653 -4.33 16.03 -20.26
CA ILE A 653 -4.73 15.82 -21.66
C ILE A 653 -3.52 15.31 -22.44
N ASN A 654 -3.63 14.09 -22.95
CA ASN A 654 -2.59 13.50 -23.79
C ASN A 654 -2.47 14.25 -25.12
N ALA A 655 -1.27 14.69 -25.47
CA ALA A 655 -1.02 15.48 -26.70
C ALA A 655 -1.30 14.72 -28.00
N GLU A 656 -1.17 13.39 -28.00
CA GLU A 656 -1.41 12.55 -29.19
C GLU A 656 -2.90 12.33 -29.45
N THR A 657 -3.67 12.09 -28.39
CA THR A 657 -5.10 11.72 -28.48
C THR A 657 -6.03 12.92 -28.27
N GLY A 658 -5.57 13.98 -27.62
CA GLY A 658 -6.41 15.11 -27.15
C GLY A 658 -7.40 14.71 -26.06
N ARG A 659 -7.18 13.59 -25.37
CA ARG A 659 -8.09 13.01 -24.39
C ARG A 659 -7.41 12.79 -23.03
N ILE A 660 -8.20 12.68 -21.98
CA ILE A 660 -7.77 12.27 -20.64
C ILE A 660 -7.95 10.76 -20.54
N HIS A 661 -6.92 10.07 -20.10
CA HIS A 661 -6.88 8.61 -19.94
C HIS A 661 -6.74 8.30 -18.46
N THR A 662 -7.84 7.93 -17.79
CA THR A 662 -7.81 7.44 -16.42
C THR A 662 -7.33 5.99 -16.38
N THR A 663 -6.83 5.55 -15.24
CA THR A 663 -6.51 4.14 -14.95
C THR A 663 -7.58 3.56 -14.02
N TYR A 664 -8.10 2.38 -14.33
CA TYR A 664 -9.02 1.65 -13.47
C TYR A 664 -8.29 0.52 -12.73
N ASP A 665 -8.28 0.58 -11.40
CA ASP A 665 -7.79 -0.51 -10.57
C ASP A 665 -8.91 -1.48 -10.22
N ILE A 666 -8.65 -2.78 -10.44
CA ILE A 666 -9.62 -3.86 -10.22
C ILE A 666 -9.49 -4.41 -8.80
N ALA A 667 -8.28 -4.47 -8.25
CA ALA A 667 -7.93 -5.20 -7.04
C ALA A 667 -7.71 -4.31 -5.79
N VAL A 668 -8.30 -3.11 -5.76
CA VAL A 668 -8.11 -2.15 -4.65
C VAL A 668 -9.32 -2.12 -3.72
N ALA A 669 -10.53 -2.00 -4.27
CA ALA A 669 -11.73 -1.95 -3.46
C ALA A 669 -12.21 -3.35 -3.08
N ASN A 670 -12.30 -3.66 -1.79
CA ASN A 670 -12.69 -4.98 -1.29
C ASN A 670 -14.06 -5.47 -1.80
N THR A 671 -14.93 -4.57 -2.22
CA THR A 671 -16.29 -4.87 -2.70
C THR A 671 -16.36 -5.28 -4.18
N GLY A 672 -15.25 -5.29 -4.92
CA GLY A 672 -15.30 -5.52 -6.36
C GLY A 672 -15.53 -4.27 -7.21
N ARG A 673 -15.77 -3.12 -6.59
CA ARG A 673 -15.86 -1.84 -7.32
C ARG A 673 -14.53 -1.50 -7.98
N LEU A 674 -14.60 -0.88 -9.16
CA LEU A 674 -13.43 -0.31 -9.82
C LEU A 674 -13.03 1.00 -9.12
N SER A 675 -11.75 1.28 -9.05
CA SER A 675 -11.21 2.56 -8.56
C SER A 675 -10.56 3.30 -9.73
N SER A 676 -10.90 4.55 -9.94
CA SER A 676 -10.32 5.39 -10.98
C SER A 676 -9.16 6.22 -10.41
N ASN A 677 -8.00 6.18 -11.05
CA ASN A 677 -6.80 6.91 -10.66
C ASN A 677 -6.13 7.56 -11.88
N ASP A 678 -5.26 8.51 -11.65
CA ASP A 678 -4.36 9.18 -12.60
C ASP A 678 -5.01 9.63 -13.92
N PRO A 679 -6.00 10.52 -13.89
CA PRO A 679 -6.66 11.18 -12.75
C PRO A 679 -7.91 10.42 -12.26
N ASN A 680 -8.31 10.62 -10.98
CA ASN A 680 -9.56 10.06 -10.46
C ASN A 680 -10.76 10.87 -11.00
N LEU A 681 -11.49 10.30 -11.95
CA LEU A 681 -12.69 10.91 -12.55
C LEU A 681 -13.98 10.50 -11.84
N GLN A 682 -13.97 9.45 -10.99
CA GLN A 682 -15.14 9.00 -10.23
C GLN A 682 -15.54 9.96 -9.09
N ASN A 683 -14.62 10.83 -8.65
CA ASN A 683 -14.84 11.74 -7.54
C ASN A 683 -15.29 13.15 -7.98
N ILE A 684 -15.58 13.37 -9.25
CA ILE A 684 -16.15 14.64 -9.75
C ILE A 684 -17.57 14.77 -9.20
N PRO A 685 -17.90 15.82 -8.38
CA PRO A 685 -19.19 15.92 -7.74
C PRO A 685 -20.35 16.03 -8.74
N VAL A 686 -21.43 15.33 -8.47
CA VAL A 686 -22.67 15.37 -9.29
C VAL A 686 -23.69 16.34 -8.71
N ARG A 687 -23.71 16.48 -7.38
CA ARG A 687 -24.81 17.15 -6.66
C ARG A 687 -24.62 18.66 -6.52
N THR A 688 -23.40 19.16 -6.64
CA THR A 688 -23.10 20.59 -6.51
C THR A 688 -23.11 21.27 -7.88
N GLU A 689 -23.48 22.55 -7.91
CA GLU A 689 -23.45 23.34 -9.15
C GLU A 689 -22.06 23.41 -9.76
N GLU A 690 -21.04 23.59 -8.92
CA GLU A 690 -19.62 23.61 -9.34
C GLU A 690 -19.18 22.26 -9.94
N GLY A 691 -19.60 21.15 -9.35
CA GLY A 691 -19.29 19.83 -9.87
C GLY A 691 -19.93 19.57 -11.23
N ARG A 692 -21.20 19.98 -11.40
CA ARG A 692 -21.88 19.92 -12.70
C ARG A 692 -21.19 20.77 -13.76
N LYS A 693 -20.77 21.98 -13.41
CA LYS A 693 -19.97 22.82 -14.32
C LYS A 693 -18.68 22.11 -14.76
N ILE A 694 -17.98 21.40 -13.87
CA ILE A 694 -16.81 20.60 -14.25
C ILE A 694 -17.16 19.51 -15.24
N ARG A 695 -18.31 18.82 -15.08
CA ARG A 695 -18.80 17.81 -16.03
C ARG A 695 -19.10 18.41 -17.43
N GLN A 696 -19.47 19.68 -17.53
CA GLN A 696 -19.66 20.38 -18.83
C GLN A 696 -18.39 20.52 -19.64
N ALA A 697 -17.23 20.45 -19.00
CA ALA A 697 -15.94 20.46 -19.70
C ALA A 697 -15.63 19.13 -20.41
N PHE A 698 -16.33 18.04 -20.08
CA PHE A 698 -16.16 16.74 -20.78
C PHE A 698 -17.14 16.65 -21.93
N VAL A 699 -16.62 16.56 -23.13
CA VAL A 699 -17.35 16.72 -24.40
C VAL A 699 -17.08 15.54 -25.34
N ALA A 700 -17.98 15.32 -26.31
CA ALA A 700 -17.77 14.36 -27.39
C ALA A 700 -16.93 14.93 -28.53
N ASP A 701 -16.42 14.06 -29.38
CA ASP A 701 -15.82 14.45 -30.66
C ASP A 701 -16.85 15.06 -31.62
N LYS A 702 -16.35 15.80 -32.62
CA LYS A 702 -17.21 16.42 -33.63
C LYS A 702 -18.03 15.36 -34.37
N GLY A 703 -19.35 15.55 -34.37
CA GLY A 703 -20.28 14.58 -34.97
C GLY A 703 -20.78 13.50 -34.03
N CYS A 704 -20.27 13.47 -32.80
CA CYS A 704 -20.72 12.58 -31.74
C CYS A 704 -21.48 13.35 -30.64
N VAL A 705 -22.05 12.60 -29.74
CA VAL A 705 -22.68 13.03 -28.48
C VAL A 705 -22.18 12.13 -27.35
N LEU A 706 -22.30 12.58 -26.10
CA LEU A 706 -22.15 11.71 -24.96
C LEU A 706 -23.52 11.07 -24.61
N LEU A 707 -23.49 9.81 -24.22
CA LEU A 707 -24.61 9.08 -23.66
C LEU A 707 -24.20 8.62 -22.28
N SER A 708 -25.01 8.95 -21.27
CA SER A 708 -24.90 8.45 -19.92
C SER A 708 -26.01 7.47 -19.66
N ALA A 709 -25.68 6.33 -19.02
CA ALA A 709 -26.64 5.32 -18.60
C ALA A 709 -26.35 4.93 -17.16
N ASP A 710 -27.29 5.21 -16.25
CA ASP A 710 -27.14 5.03 -14.81
C ASP A 710 -28.21 4.08 -14.24
N TYR A 711 -27.81 3.20 -13.32
CA TYR A 711 -28.74 2.33 -12.62
C TYR A 711 -29.56 3.10 -11.58
N SER A 712 -30.88 3.08 -11.73
CA SER A 712 -31.77 3.69 -10.77
C SER A 712 -31.90 2.84 -9.51
N GLN A 713 -31.32 3.32 -8.40
CA GLN A 713 -31.44 2.75 -7.05
C GLN A 713 -31.01 1.27 -6.96
N ILE A 714 -29.97 0.86 -7.64
CA ILE A 714 -29.54 -0.55 -7.74
C ILE A 714 -29.37 -1.21 -6.38
N GLU A 715 -28.74 -0.53 -5.39
CA GLU A 715 -28.50 -1.11 -4.07
C GLU A 715 -29.79 -1.35 -3.28
N LEU A 716 -30.80 -0.49 -3.44
CA LEU A 716 -32.13 -0.69 -2.83
C LEU A 716 -32.90 -1.86 -3.47
N ARG A 717 -32.76 -2.02 -4.78
CA ARG A 717 -33.35 -3.15 -5.51
C ARG A 717 -32.70 -4.46 -5.11
N LEU A 718 -31.38 -4.46 -4.96
CA LEU A 718 -30.62 -5.61 -4.46
C LEU A 718 -31.01 -5.95 -3.01
N LEU A 719 -31.20 -4.95 -2.16
CA LEU A 719 -31.66 -5.17 -0.79
C LEU A 719 -33.05 -5.80 -0.76
N ALA A 720 -33.98 -5.32 -1.58
CA ALA A 720 -35.35 -5.88 -1.65
C ALA A 720 -35.28 -7.39 -1.98
N HIS A 721 -34.43 -7.76 -2.94
CA HIS A 721 -34.21 -9.17 -3.31
C HIS A 721 -33.49 -9.96 -2.21
N MET A 722 -32.33 -9.47 -1.71
CA MET A 722 -31.47 -10.23 -0.79
C MET A 722 -32.04 -10.35 0.64
N ALA A 723 -32.89 -9.41 1.05
CA ALA A 723 -33.56 -9.39 2.34
C ALA A 723 -34.99 -9.94 2.28
N ASP A 724 -35.45 -10.39 1.10
CA ASP A 724 -36.80 -10.93 0.83
C ASP A 724 -37.90 -10.03 1.41
N ILE A 725 -37.99 -8.77 0.89
CA ILE A 725 -38.94 -7.75 1.38
C ILE A 725 -40.06 -7.58 0.37
N PRO A 726 -41.21 -8.30 0.55
CA PRO A 726 -42.30 -8.29 -0.42
C PRO A 726 -42.87 -6.90 -0.69
N GLN A 727 -42.86 -5.99 0.30
CA GLN A 727 -43.36 -4.62 0.17
C GLN A 727 -42.50 -3.81 -0.79
N LEU A 728 -41.13 -3.91 -0.65
CA LEU A 728 -40.19 -3.23 -1.56
C LEU A 728 -40.22 -3.87 -2.94
N ASP A 729 -40.29 -5.22 -3.00
CA ASP A 729 -40.34 -5.97 -4.24
C ASP A 729 -41.57 -5.54 -5.08
N LYS A 730 -42.76 -5.47 -4.43
CA LYS A 730 -43.99 -4.97 -5.06
C LYS A 730 -43.88 -3.52 -5.49
N ALA A 731 -43.34 -2.65 -4.62
CA ALA A 731 -43.23 -1.24 -4.93
C ALA A 731 -42.33 -0.98 -6.15
N PHE A 732 -41.21 -1.73 -6.28
CA PHE A 732 -40.34 -1.63 -7.45
C PHE A 732 -41.02 -2.15 -8.73
N LYS A 733 -41.79 -3.25 -8.65
CA LYS A 733 -42.58 -3.76 -9.79
C LYS A 733 -43.67 -2.83 -10.25
N ASP A 734 -44.32 -2.16 -9.30
CA ASP A 734 -45.39 -1.20 -9.56
C ASP A 734 -44.87 0.20 -9.92
N GLY A 735 -43.57 0.43 -9.94
CA GLY A 735 -42.92 1.70 -10.28
C GLY A 735 -43.14 2.81 -9.22
N ILE A 736 -43.42 2.43 -7.96
CA ILE A 736 -43.64 3.35 -6.86
C ILE A 736 -42.31 3.95 -6.38
N ASP A 737 -42.30 5.26 -6.11
CA ASP A 737 -41.15 5.94 -5.50
C ASP A 737 -40.93 5.43 -4.06
N ILE A 738 -39.87 4.64 -3.89
CA ILE A 738 -39.53 4.02 -2.60
C ILE A 738 -39.27 5.06 -1.50
N HIS A 739 -38.71 6.22 -1.84
CA HIS A 739 -38.46 7.27 -0.84
C HIS A 739 -39.76 7.95 -0.42
N ALA A 740 -40.69 8.15 -1.36
CA ALA A 740 -42.03 8.67 -1.05
C ALA A 740 -42.85 7.64 -0.27
N MET A 741 -42.77 6.36 -0.62
CA MET A 741 -43.40 5.28 0.13
C MET A 741 -42.87 5.21 1.56
N THR A 742 -41.52 5.20 1.74
CA THR A 742 -40.92 5.20 3.08
C THR A 742 -41.32 6.44 3.88
N ALA A 743 -41.38 7.62 3.26
CA ALA A 743 -41.83 8.84 3.91
C ALA A 743 -43.27 8.73 4.40
N SER A 744 -44.13 8.17 3.57
CA SER A 744 -45.53 7.91 3.94
C SER A 744 -45.67 6.97 5.13
N GLU A 745 -44.93 5.90 5.10
CA GLU A 745 -44.93 4.84 6.14
C GLU A 745 -44.31 5.30 7.47
N VAL A 746 -43.23 6.07 7.42
CA VAL A 746 -42.48 6.49 8.62
C VAL A 746 -43.04 7.77 9.22
N PHE A 747 -43.53 8.71 8.38
CA PHE A 747 -44.02 10.00 8.84
C PHE A 747 -45.56 10.12 8.81
N GLY A 748 -46.28 9.14 8.27
CA GLY A 748 -47.73 9.13 8.18
C GLY A 748 -48.32 10.19 7.21
N VAL A 749 -47.54 10.58 6.19
CA VAL A 749 -47.98 11.61 5.20
C VAL A 749 -48.39 10.95 3.88
N PRO A 750 -49.36 11.46 3.15
CA PRO A 750 -49.77 10.92 1.84
C PRO A 750 -48.61 10.97 0.83
N VAL A 751 -48.52 9.96 -0.05
CA VAL A 751 -47.54 9.95 -1.15
C VAL A 751 -47.84 11.04 -2.17
N GLU A 752 -49.10 11.23 -2.49
CA GLU A 752 -49.59 12.24 -3.44
C GLU A 752 -49.45 13.64 -2.82
N GLY A 753 -48.79 14.55 -3.53
CA GLY A 753 -48.54 15.91 -3.07
C GLY A 753 -47.49 16.04 -1.96
N MET A 754 -46.66 15.02 -1.73
CA MET A 754 -45.61 15.02 -0.70
C MET A 754 -44.64 16.18 -0.86
N ASP A 755 -44.32 16.85 0.26
CA ASP A 755 -43.28 17.89 0.31
C ASP A 755 -41.93 17.31 -0.06
N PRO A 756 -41.18 17.89 -1.00
CA PRO A 756 -39.85 17.42 -1.40
C PRO A 756 -38.86 17.31 -0.24
N SER A 757 -39.03 18.12 0.81
CA SER A 757 -38.12 18.03 2.00
C SER A 757 -38.37 16.74 2.80
N VAL A 758 -39.63 16.32 2.92
CA VAL A 758 -40.01 15.06 3.61
C VAL A 758 -39.48 13.85 2.84
N ARG A 759 -39.68 13.84 1.51
CA ARG A 759 -39.09 12.81 0.63
C ARG A 759 -37.57 12.76 0.75
N ARG A 760 -36.88 13.92 0.84
CA ARG A 760 -35.41 13.99 1.01
C ARG A 760 -35.00 13.43 2.36
N ARG A 761 -35.75 13.69 3.44
CA ARG A 761 -35.51 13.08 4.77
C ARG A 761 -35.65 11.56 4.71
N ALA A 762 -36.66 11.03 4.08
CA ALA A 762 -36.85 9.59 3.90
C ALA A 762 -35.73 8.96 3.04
N LYS A 763 -35.26 9.66 2.01
CA LYS A 763 -34.07 9.23 1.25
C LYS A 763 -32.84 9.09 2.17
N ALA A 764 -32.60 10.06 3.04
CA ALA A 764 -31.53 10.02 4.01
C ALA A 764 -31.68 8.87 5.03
N ILE A 765 -32.91 8.58 5.45
CA ILE A 765 -33.24 7.46 6.34
C ILE A 765 -32.96 6.12 5.64
N ASN A 766 -33.49 5.93 4.42
CA ASN A 766 -33.33 4.70 3.65
C ASN A 766 -31.85 4.34 3.50
N PHE A 767 -31.05 5.25 2.94
CA PHE A 767 -29.62 4.99 2.76
C PHE A 767 -28.88 4.89 4.10
N GLY A 768 -29.20 5.78 5.06
CA GLY A 768 -28.55 5.76 6.36
C GLY A 768 -28.74 4.43 7.09
N ILE A 769 -29.97 3.93 7.18
CA ILE A 769 -30.26 2.68 7.89
C ILE A 769 -29.62 1.48 7.18
N ILE A 770 -29.70 1.41 5.85
CA ILE A 770 -29.11 0.33 5.07
C ILE A 770 -27.61 0.27 5.30
N TYR A 771 -26.95 1.43 5.39
CA TYR A 771 -25.52 1.51 5.70
C TYR A 771 -25.18 1.41 7.19
N GLY A 772 -26.16 1.05 8.03
CA GLY A 772 -25.96 0.81 9.47
C GLY A 772 -25.68 2.09 10.25
N ILE A 773 -26.32 3.22 9.89
CA ILE A 773 -26.18 4.48 10.62
C ILE A 773 -26.70 4.33 12.06
N SER A 774 -25.98 4.90 13.02
CA SER A 774 -26.46 4.98 14.39
C SER A 774 -27.50 6.10 14.54
N ALA A 775 -28.33 6.03 15.60
CA ALA A 775 -29.27 7.11 15.94
C ALA A 775 -28.56 8.47 16.10
N PHE A 776 -27.32 8.47 16.62
CA PHE A 776 -26.50 9.68 16.67
C PHE A 776 -26.12 10.21 15.28
N GLY A 777 -25.70 9.33 14.38
CA GLY A 777 -25.36 9.69 13.00
C GLY A 777 -26.55 10.23 12.22
N LEU A 778 -27.71 9.55 12.35
CA LEU A 778 -28.96 9.99 11.69
C LEU A 778 -29.47 11.32 12.25
N ALA A 779 -29.41 11.53 13.56
CA ALA A 779 -29.78 12.78 14.21
C ALA A 779 -28.96 13.96 13.66
N ARG A 780 -27.64 13.77 13.53
CA ARG A 780 -26.72 14.77 12.96
C ARG A 780 -27.04 15.05 11.48
N GLN A 781 -27.27 14.01 10.69
CA GLN A 781 -27.56 14.16 9.25
C GLN A 781 -28.88 14.88 8.98
N LEU A 782 -29.92 14.60 9.78
CA LEU A 782 -31.25 15.20 9.64
C LEU A 782 -31.38 16.49 10.44
N LYS A 783 -30.43 16.87 11.27
CA LYS A 783 -30.48 18.00 12.21
C LYS A 783 -31.68 17.92 13.16
N ILE A 784 -31.92 16.73 13.74
CA ILE A 784 -33.03 16.42 14.67
C ILE A 784 -32.49 15.89 16.01
N PRO A 785 -33.31 15.90 17.10
CA PRO A 785 -32.94 15.25 18.34
C PRO A 785 -32.64 13.75 18.19
N GLN A 786 -31.68 13.23 18.96
CA GLN A 786 -31.30 11.82 18.90
C GLN A 786 -32.42 10.85 19.27
N GLY A 787 -33.35 11.28 20.15
CA GLY A 787 -34.54 10.51 20.48
C GLY A 787 -35.44 10.30 19.25
N GLU A 788 -35.76 11.38 18.52
CA GLU A 788 -36.53 11.33 17.28
C GLU A 788 -35.88 10.46 16.20
N ALA A 789 -34.53 10.55 16.04
CA ALA A 789 -33.81 9.68 15.13
C ALA A 789 -33.89 8.20 15.51
N ARG A 790 -33.92 7.89 16.82
CA ARG A 790 -34.12 6.54 17.32
C ARG A 790 -35.53 6.02 17.00
N ASP A 791 -36.53 6.85 17.18
CA ASP A 791 -37.93 6.51 16.87
C ASP A 791 -38.13 6.25 15.37
N TYR A 792 -37.49 7.03 14.50
CA TYR A 792 -37.52 6.79 13.04
C TYR A 792 -36.86 5.46 12.67
N ILE A 793 -35.73 5.13 13.29
CA ILE A 793 -35.04 3.84 13.05
C ILE A 793 -35.92 2.68 13.53
N ALA A 794 -36.62 2.83 14.68
CA ALA A 794 -37.51 1.81 15.20
C ALA A 794 -38.72 1.58 14.29
N ALA A 795 -39.41 2.65 13.87
CA ALA A 795 -40.53 2.59 12.94
C ALA A 795 -40.15 1.98 11.59
N TYR A 796 -38.96 2.31 11.10
CA TYR A 796 -38.44 1.73 9.85
C TYR A 796 -38.26 0.21 9.93
N PHE A 797 -37.67 -0.28 10.99
CA PHE A 797 -37.50 -1.72 11.18
C PHE A 797 -38.78 -2.46 11.53
N GLU A 798 -39.71 -1.80 12.18
CA GLU A 798 -41.08 -2.36 12.39
C GLU A 798 -41.80 -2.56 11.07
N ARG A 799 -41.65 -1.60 10.15
CA ARG A 799 -42.27 -1.65 8.82
C ARG A 799 -41.59 -2.62 7.87
N PHE A 800 -40.24 -2.69 7.94
CA PHE A 800 -39.41 -3.54 7.08
C PHE A 800 -38.57 -4.54 7.90
N PRO A 801 -39.18 -5.52 8.59
CA PRO A 801 -38.49 -6.42 9.50
C PRO A 801 -37.45 -7.30 8.80
N GLY A 802 -37.63 -7.60 7.50
CA GLY A 802 -36.67 -8.33 6.67
C GLY A 802 -35.29 -7.66 6.61
N ILE A 803 -35.21 -6.32 6.67
CA ILE A 803 -33.96 -5.59 6.65
C ILE A 803 -33.12 -5.90 7.90
N ARG A 804 -33.75 -5.90 9.11
CA ARG A 804 -33.07 -6.28 10.35
C ARG A 804 -32.60 -7.72 10.29
N GLY A 805 -33.46 -8.63 9.81
CA GLY A 805 -33.11 -10.05 9.63
C GLY A 805 -31.90 -10.25 8.73
N TYR A 806 -31.87 -9.56 7.59
CA TYR A 806 -30.73 -9.54 6.68
C TYR A 806 -29.45 -9.04 7.37
N MET A 807 -29.53 -7.88 8.06
CA MET A 807 -28.37 -7.30 8.75
C MET A 807 -27.78 -8.26 9.79
N ASP A 808 -28.62 -8.89 10.61
CA ASP A 808 -28.16 -9.82 11.65
C ASP A 808 -27.59 -11.10 11.02
N GLN A 809 -28.24 -11.61 9.97
CA GLN A 809 -27.76 -12.76 9.22
C GLN A 809 -26.37 -12.50 8.61
N GLN A 810 -26.14 -11.34 7.96
CA GLN A 810 -24.83 -11.03 7.35
C GLN A 810 -23.71 -10.91 8.40
N LYS A 811 -24.00 -10.31 9.54
CA LYS A 811 -23.06 -10.24 10.66
C LYS A 811 -22.70 -11.64 11.21
N ASP A 812 -23.70 -12.50 11.34
CA ASP A 812 -23.51 -13.86 11.89
C ASP A 812 -22.78 -14.78 10.88
N LEU A 813 -23.10 -14.69 9.60
CA LEU A 813 -22.35 -15.34 8.53
C LEU A 813 -20.88 -14.89 8.52
N CYS A 814 -20.64 -13.58 8.59
CA CYS A 814 -19.30 -13.05 8.63
C CYS A 814 -18.50 -13.48 9.88
N ARG A 815 -19.14 -13.55 11.05
CA ARG A 815 -18.50 -14.04 12.28
C ARG A 815 -18.13 -15.52 12.19
N ARG A 816 -18.95 -16.33 11.52
CA ARG A 816 -18.72 -17.76 11.34
C ARG A 816 -17.64 -18.03 10.30
N ASP A 817 -17.73 -17.39 9.12
CA ASP A 817 -16.96 -17.73 7.93
C ASP A 817 -15.74 -16.82 7.71
N GLY A 818 -15.70 -15.65 8.38
CA GLY A 818 -14.65 -14.62 8.20
C GLY A 818 -14.85 -13.74 6.97
N TYR A 819 -15.89 -13.99 6.16
CA TYR A 819 -16.22 -13.25 4.96
C TYR A 819 -17.73 -13.17 4.72
N VAL A 820 -18.14 -12.28 3.83
CA VAL A 820 -19.49 -12.24 3.23
C VAL A 820 -19.38 -12.47 1.73
N THR A 821 -20.51 -12.78 1.06
CA THR A 821 -20.54 -13.07 -0.38
C THR A 821 -21.52 -12.19 -1.13
N THR A 822 -21.17 -11.85 -2.38
CA THR A 822 -22.10 -11.22 -3.33
C THR A 822 -23.06 -12.28 -3.94
N LEU A 823 -24.03 -11.84 -4.71
CA LEU A 823 -24.95 -12.73 -5.47
C LEU A 823 -24.20 -13.61 -6.49
N PHE A 824 -23.06 -13.16 -6.99
CA PHE A 824 -22.24 -13.89 -7.95
C PHE A 824 -21.17 -14.78 -7.29
N GLY A 825 -21.11 -14.77 -5.95
CA GLY A 825 -20.20 -15.61 -5.17
C GLY A 825 -18.84 -14.99 -4.88
N ARG A 826 -18.63 -13.69 -5.16
CA ARG A 826 -17.41 -12.97 -4.74
C ARG A 826 -17.31 -12.97 -3.22
N ARG A 827 -16.16 -13.37 -2.68
CA ARG A 827 -15.88 -13.33 -1.25
C ARG A 827 -15.24 -12.01 -0.85
N ILE A 828 -15.74 -11.44 0.24
CA ILE A 828 -15.23 -10.19 0.81
C ILE A 828 -14.85 -10.49 2.24
N HIS A 829 -13.56 -10.66 2.49
CA HIS A 829 -13.04 -10.99 3.81
C HIS A 829 -13.04 -9.78 4.74
N LEU A 830 -13.48 -9.99 5.98
CA LEU A 830 -13.63 -8.95 7.00
C LEU A 830 -13.06 -9.44 8.35
N PRO A 831 -11.75 -9.59 8.48
CA PRO A 831 -11.13 -10.18 9.68
C PRO A 831 -11.43 -9.39 10.96
N ALA A 832 -11.68 -8.08 10.86
CA ALA A 832 -11.99 -7.23 12.01
C ALA A 832 -13.36 -7.50 12.66
N ILE A 833 -14.21 -8.37 12.07
CA ILE A 833 -15.55 -8.70 12.61
C ILE A 833 -15.49 -9.37 13.99
N THR A 834 -14.39 -10.04 14.31
CA THR A 834 -14.16 -10.72 15.59
C THR A 834 -13.20 -9.95 16.51
N GLU A 835 -12.74 -8.76 16.10
CA GLU A 835 -11.82 -7.96 16.92
C GLU A 835 -12.46 -7.50 18.22
N LYS A 836 -11.64 -7.40 19.27
CA LYS A 836 -12.07 -6.92 20.59
C LYS A 836 -12.34 -5.42 20.62
N ASN A 837 -11.65 -4.65 19.75
CA ASN A 837 -11.86 -3.21 19.64
C ASN A 837 -13.28 -2.94 19.13
N PRO A 838 -14.16 -2.32 19.94
CA PRO A 838 -15.54 -2.10 19.55
C PRO A 838 -15.69 -1.16 18.34
N VAL A 839 -14.73 -0.28 18.11
CA VAL A 839 -14.74 0.65 16.97
C VAL A 839 -14.46 -0.12 15.67
N HIS A 840 -13.41 -0.96 15.66
CA HIS A 840 -13.05 -1.78 14.50
C HIS A 840 -14.14 -2.81 14.21
N ARG A 841 -14.65 -3.48 15.27
CA ARG A 841 -15.73 -4.44 15.11
C ARG A 841 -17.01 -3.80 14.56
N ALA A 842 -17.44 -2.66 15.09
CA ALA A 842 -18.60 -1.95 14.59
C ALA A 842 -18.42 -1.48 13.14
N PHE A 843 -17.20 -1.13 12.75
CA PHE A 843 -16.88 -0.82 11.36
C PHE A 843 -17.01 -2.06 10.47
N ALA A 844 -16.44 -3.20 10.87
CA ALA A 844 -16.54 -4.47 10.15
C ALA A 844 -18.00 -4.98 10.08
N GLU A 845 -18.81 -4.80 11.14
CA GLU A 845 -20.23 -5.13 11.12
C GLU A 845 -21.00 -4.30 10.08
N ARG A 846 -20.71 -3.01 9.93
CA ARG A 846 -21.27 -2.19 8.85
C ARG A 846 -20.81 -2.64 7.48
N GLN A 847 -19.52 -3.00 7.35
CA GLN A 847 -19.01 -3.57 6.09
C GLN A 847 -19.68 -4.90 5.75
N ALA A 848 -19.91 -5.79 6.73
CA ALA A 848 -20.58 -7.07 6.51
C ALA A 848 -22.01 -6.90 5.96
N ILE A 849 -22.72 -5.86 6.38
CA ILE A 849 -24.06 -5.53 5.89
C ILE A 849 -23.99 -4.99 4.45
N ASN A 850 -23.06 -4.06 4.19
CA ASN A 850 -23.04 -3.28 2.95
C ASN A 850 -22.31 -3.96 1.81
N ALA A 851 -21.23 -4.70 2.12
CA ALA A 851 -20.38 -5.26 1.10
C ALA A 851 -21.08 -6.25 0.14
N PRO A 852 -22.01 -7.10 0.58
CA PRO A 852 -22.79 -7.93 -0.34
C PRO A 852 -23.62 -7.13 -1.35
N LEU A 853 -24.23 -6.02 -0.92
CA LEU A 853 -25.05 -5.14 -1.78
C LEU A 853 -24.20 -4.37 -2.77
N GLN A 854 -23.17 -3.68 -2.26
CA GLN A 854 -22.24 -2.92 -3.08
C GLN A 854 -21.47 -3.81 -4.05
N GLY A 855 -21.06 -4.99 -3.59
CA GLY A 855 -20.35 -5.95 -4.41
C GLY A 855 -21.24 -6.55 -5.50
N ALA A 856 -22.49 -6.89 -5.19
CA ALA A 856 -23.44 -7.35 -6.19
C ALA A 856 -23.74 -6.27 -7.25
N ALA A 857 -23.86 -5.00 -6.85
CA ALA A 857 -24.00 -3.88 -7.79
C ALA A 857 -22.76 -3.75 -8.70
N ALA A 858 -21.55 -3.86 -8.12
CA ALA A 858 -20.30 -3.84 -8.88
C ALA A 858 -20.18 -5.03 -9.85
N ASP A 859 -20.58 -6.21 -9.44
CA ASP A 859 -20.58 -7.41 -10.29
C ASP A 859 -21.58 -7.25 -11.46
N ILE A 860 -22.75 -6.65 -11.23
CA ILE A 860 -23.75 -6.39 -12.27
C ILE A 860 -23.24 -5.39 -13.31
N ILE A 861 -22.68 -4.26 -12.87
CA ILE A 861 -22.15 -3.27 -13.83
C ILE A 861 -20.95 -3.80 -14.60
N LYS A 862 -20.04 -4.57 -13.98
CA LYS A 862 -18.95 -5.26 -14.68
C LYS A 862 -19.50 -6.21 -15.74
N ARG A 863 -20.55 -6.96 -15.42
CA ARG A 863 -21.20 -7.86 -16.37
C ARG A 863 -21.81 -7.10 -17.55
N ALA A 864 -22.49 -5.99 -17.30
CA ALA A 864 -22.96 -5.12 -18.36
C ALA A 864 -21.81 -4.62 -19.25
N MET A 865 -20.73 -4.16 -18.65
CA MET A 865 -19.53 -3.70 -19.38
C MET A 865 -18.93 -4.80 -20.27
N ILE A 866 -18.91 -6.04 -19.81
CA ILE A 866 -18.41 -7.20 -20.57
C ILE A 866 -19.32 -7.54 -21.76
N LEU A 867 -20.63 -7.43 -21.60
CA LEU A 867 -21.62 -7.78 -22.62
C LEU A 867 -21.75 -6.70 -23.71
N LEU A 868 -21.61 -5.43 -23.36
CA LEU A 868 -21.84 -4.29 -24.24
C LEU A 868 -20.99 -4.26 -25.51
N PRO A 869 -19.66 -4.51 -25.50
CA PRO A 869 -18.88 -4.51 -26.73
C PRO A 869 -19.40 -5.50 -27.79
N GLY A 870 -19.76 -6.72 -27.35
CA GLY A 870 -20.35 -7.74 -28.24
C GLY A 870 -21.72 -7.34 -28.76
N ALA A 871 -22.56 -6.77 -27.92
CA ALA A 871 -23.91 -6.33 -28.28
C ALA A 871 -23.84 -5.16 -29.30
N LEU A 872 -22.98 -4.18 -29.09
CA LEU A 872 -22.77 -3.06 -30.01
C LEU A 872 -22.24 -3.55 -31.36
N ALA A 873 -21.26 -4.46 -31.35
CA ALA A 873 -20.73 -5.04 -32.59
C ALA A 873 -21.79 -5.81 -33.40
N ASN A 874 -22.61 -6.61 -32.74
CA ASN A 874 -23.71 -7.37 -33.35
C ASN A 874 -24.78 -6.44 -33.97
N ALA A 875 -25.05 -5.33 -33.29
CA ALA A 875 -25.97 -4.30 -33.78
C ALA A 875 -25.34 -3.35 -34.84
N LYS A 876 -24.04 -3.51 -35.12
CA LYS A 876 -23.24 -2.65 -36.00
C LYS A 876 -23.26 -1.17 -35.59
N LEU A 877 -23.27 -0.92 -34.28
CA LEU A 877 -23.15 0.41 -33.68
C LEU A 877 -21.71 0.73 -33.34
N SER A 878 -21.30 1.98 -33.53
CA SER A 878 -19.91 2.44 -33.40
C SER A 878 -19.63 3.14 -32.09
N ALA A 879 -20.54 3.05 -31.13
CA ALA A 879 -20.42 3.67 -29.80
C ALA A 879 -19.18 3.14 -29.04
N LYS A 880 -18.51 4.04 -28.31
CA LYS A 880 -17.33 3.72 -27.50
C LYS A 880 -17.66 3.96 -26.04
N MET A 881 -17.48 2.95 -25.20
CA MET A 881 -17.54 3.09 -23.74
C MET A 881 -16.31 3.85 -23.27
N LEU A 882 -16.48 4.95 -22.53
CA LEU A 882 -15.40 5.84 -22.12
C LEU A 882 -15.10 5.75 -20.63
N LEU A 883 -16.16 5.85 -19.79
CA LEU A 883 -16.02 5.90 -18.35
C LEU A 883 -17.03 4.97 -17.66
N GLN A 884 -16.62 4.48 -16.52
CA GLN A 884 -17.48 3.90 -15.48
C GLN A 884 -17.35 4.76 -14.21
N VAL A 885 -18.47 5.29 -13.70
CA VAL A 885 -18.50 6.17 -12.53
C VAL A 885 -19.62 5.73 -11.61
N HIS A 886 -19.28 5.13 -10.46
CA HIS A 886 -20.26 4.54 -9.53
C HIS A 886 -21.17 3.52 -10.22
N ASP A 887 -22.43 3.87 -10.47
CA ASP A 887 -23.44 3.02 -11.10
C ASP A 887 -23.71 3.43 -12.57
N GLU A 888 -22.91 4.38 -13.10
CA GLU A 888 -23.06 5.02 -14.40
C GLU A 888 -22.03 4.52 -15.41
N LEU A 889 -22.44 4.33 -16.67
CA LEU A 889 -21.56 4.13 -17.83
C LEU A 889 -21.69 5.30 -18.81
N VAL A 890 -20.57 5.86 -19.24
CA VAL A 890 -20.53 6.99 -20.19
C VAL A 890 -19.96 6.52 -21.53
N PHE A 891 -20.65 6.87 -22.62
CA PHE A 891 -20.29 6.51 -23.97
C PHE A 891 -20.12 7.75 -24.86
N GLU A 892 -19.27 7.63 -25.87
CA GLU A 892 -19.24 8.53 -27.02
C GLU A 892 -19.93 7.84 -28.21
N VAL A 893 -20.93 8.47 -28.77
CA VAL A 893 -21.81 7.86 -29.76
C VAL A 893 -21.96 8.78 -30.98
N PRO A 894 -21.85 8.31 -32.21
CA PRO A 894 -22.23 9.09 -33.40
C PRO A 894 -23.68 9.58 -33.29
N LYS A 895 -23.96 10.83 -33.63
CA LYS A 895 -25.31 11.44 -33.48
C LYS A 895 -26.39 10.63 -34.17
N ALA A 896 -26.07 10.00 -35.31
CA ALA A 896 -27.03 9.21 -36.06
C ALA A 896 -27.38 7.87 -35.39
N GLU A 897 -26.56 7.40 -34.47
CA GLU A 897 -26.72 6.11 -33.77
C GLU A 897 -27.22 6.30 -32.32
N ALA A 898 -27.45 7.55 -31.89
CA ALA A 898 -27.65 7.86 -30.47
C ALA A 898 -28.89 7.17 -29.88
N ASP A 899 -30.03 7.17 -30.56
CA ASP A 899 -31.27 6.54 -30.07
C ASP A 899 -31.17 5.02 -30.06
N ASP A 900 -30.63 4.41 -31.12
CA ASP A 900 -30.45 2.95 -31.21
C ASP A 900 -29.46 2.47 -30.14
N THR A 901 -28.36 3.22 -29.94
CA THR A 901 -27.37 2.91 -28.90
C THR A 901 -28.00 3.04 -27.51
N ARG A 902 -28.79 4.07 -27.26
CA ARG A 902 -29.49 4.30 -25.98
C ARG A 902 -30.40 3.11 -25.62
N VAL A 903 -31.20 2.66 -26.58
CA VAL A 903 -32.11 1.51 -26.39
C VAL A 903 -31.32 0.25 -26.10
N LEU A 904 -30.25 -0.03 -26.88
CA LEU A 904 -29.42 -1.23 -26.69
C LEU A 904 -28.67 -1.23 -25.36
N VAL A 905 -28.01 -0.13 -25.00
CA VAL A 905 -27.26 0.01 -23.75
C VAL A 905 -28.18 -0.19 -22.55
N LYS A 906 -29.36 0.45 -22.58
CA LYS A 906 -30.38 0.28 -21.53
C LYS A 906 -30.81 -1.19 -21.41
N ASP A 907 -31.14 -1.86 -22.49
CA ASP A 907 -31.56 -3.27 -22.49
C ASP A 907 -30.47 -4.19 -21.92
N VAL A 908 -29.23 -4.05 -22.37
CA VAL A 908 -28.11 -4.86 -21.89
C VAL A 908 -27.86 -4.63 -20.41
N MET A 909 -27.88 -3.39 -19.93
CA MET A 909 -27.68 -3.07 -18.52
C MET A 909 -28.81 -3.63 -17.66
N GLU A 910 -30.09 -3.44 -18.06
CA GLU A 910 -31.24 -3.93 -17.31
C GLU A 910 -31.25 -5.48 -17.21
N HIS A 911 -30.70 -6.19 -18.19
CA HIS A 911 -30.64 -7.64 -18.23
C HIS A 911 -29.28 -8.21 -17.77
N ALA A 912 -28.32 -7.39 -17.34
CA ALA A 912 -27.00 -7.84 -16.93
C ALA A 912 -27.02 -8.82 -15.74
N ALA A 913 -28.06 -8.78 -14.90
CA ALA A 913 -28.27 -9.67 -13.76
C ALA A 913 -29.04 -10.95 -14.08
N SER A 914 -29.35 -11.26 -15.34
CA SER A 914 -30.16 -12.43 -15.73
C SER A 914 -29.68 -13.78 -15.19
N ALA A 915 -28.38 -13.91 -14.95
CA ALA A 915 -27.76 -15.12 -14.39
C ALA A 915 -28.14 -15.41 -12.91
N VAL A 916 -28.63 -14.43 -12.17
CA VAL A 916 -28.94 -14.55 -10.72
C VAL A 916 -30.42 -14.40 -10.40
N HIS A 917 -31.28 -14.30 -11.41
CA HIS A 917 -32.75 -14.30 -11.30
C HIS A 917 -33.29 -13.34 -10.22
N LEU A 918 -33.00 -12.04 -10.34
CA LEU A 918 -33.51 -11.04 -9.39
C LEU A 918 -35.05 -11.04 -9.34
N THR A 919 -35.62 -10.90 -8.14
CA THR A 919 -37.08 -10.77 -7.93
C THR A 919 -37.63 -9.40 -8.34
N VAL A 920 -36.73 -8.41 -8.42
CA VAL A 920 -37.01 -7.03 -8.79
C VAL A 920 -36.37 -6.69 -10.13
N PRO A 921 -37.04 -5.87 -10.99
CA PRO A 921 -36.44 -5.42 -12.23
C PRO A 921 -35.32 -4.41 -11.94
N LEU A 922 -34.24 -4.46 -12.71
CA LEU A 922 -33.29 -3.35 -12.79
C LEU A 922 -33.84 -2.33 -13.75
N VAL A 923 -33.64 -1.06 -13.44
CA VAL A 923 -34.09 0.08 -14.27
C VAL A 923 -32.87 0.96 -14.52
N VAL A 924 -32.69 1.33 -15.78
CA VAL A 924 -31.59 2.20 -16.23
C VAL A 924 -32.19 3.49 -16.79
N GLU A 925 -31.70 4.62 -16.29
CA GLU A 925 -31.96 5.94 -16.85
C GLU A 925 -30.83 6.26 -17.83
N ALA A 926 -31.19 6.68 -19.05
CA ALA A 926 -30.21 6.96 -20.07
C ALA A 926 -30.54 8.28 -20.80
N GLY A 927 -29.59 9.21 -20.74
CA GLY A 927 -29.66 10.52 -21.37
C GLY A 927 -28.57 10.73 -22.41
N VAL A 928 -28.80 11.71 -23.31
CA VAL A 928 -27.89 12.07 -24.39
C VAL A 928 -27.65 13.58 -24.38
N GLY A 929 -26.40 14.02 -24.43
CA GLY A 929 -26.07 15.44 -24.40
C GLY A 929 -24.79 15.78 -25.19
N GLN A 930 -24.49 17.06 -25.32
CA GLN A 930 -23.25 17.52 -25.95
C GLN A 930 -22.05 17.41 -25.00
N ASN A 931 -22.31 17.39 -23.70
CA ASN A 931 -21.35 17.22 -22.63
C ASN A 931 -21.90 16.26 -21.56
N TRP A 932 -21.09 15.90 -20.61
CA TRP A 932 -21.44 14.90 -19.59
C TRP A 932 -22.55 15.37 -18.64
N ASP A 933 -22.63 16.67 -18.30
CA ASP A 933 -23.69 17.23 -17.44
C ASP A 933 -25.08 17.16 -18.14
N GLU A 934 -25.13 17.45 -19.44
CA GLU A 934 -26.36 17.35 -20.23
C GLU A 934 -26.84 15.91 -20.46
N ALA A 935 -25.87 14.97 -20.50
CA ALA A 935 -26.17 13.56 -20.73
C ALA A 935 -26.64 12.84 -19.46
N HIS A 936 -26.33 13.37 -18.26
CA HIS A 936 -26.68 12.82 -16.94
C HIS A 936 -28.00 13.46 -16.42
#